data_8352c2853f97e6dea4518f78e3a6fc14
#
_entry.id   8352c2853f97e6dea4518f78e3a6fc14
#
_cell.length_a   1.000
_cell.length_b   1.000
_cell.length_c   1.000
_cell.angle_alpha   90.00
_cell.angle_beta   90.00
_cell.angle_gamma   90.00
#
_symmetry.space_group_name_H-M   'P 1'
#
loop_
_entity.id
_entity.type
_entity.pdbx_description
1 polymer ?
#
loop_
_entity_poly.entity_id
_entity_poly.type
_entity_poly.pdbx_seq_one_letter_code
_entity_poly.pdbx_strand_id
1 'polypeptide(L)'
;MAAASLSDSASPLPLDVVIKTEPEAEGGLLFGSEGAPVKRDPVVSLVAPVSGLQPLAWSQDHRLAVCTTSSLSLMELVCDVHSNKQDLSLHRTSIPVPTEAHRLRVGTAAEETQMLEKFSTHPDPTVRQVFLADRVMNPSVGVHKGIKYASWSPLGCDSSGRCLLACLTLDQRLTIHNSHKRLEWNKLVDLTKKYSERLKERGYAKKDNKPPQANLLDFEELQRRFQMQTPLRMEWSSVYTIKQVQSDNTCIDVEMVLLAVLMENGDLVLWKFVLPFINGADVVFYDIIESGVTRPSDLAWWEYENADRRMSGLIVGSEVGPVKIMPVSLSGVKGYFTLRHPVILWKECDEIAVENIKCVPMIHPIHKSSCSLIVASRGCYVFWCLLMISPAGLNVHNSHVAGLHSLPVVSLAVSQHGVAVYTCSIDGWIKKLTPTFTENTLIFKQEDMLQPENLTGRRIHGIAVSRNGAYIAMVSTQGIVDSYHPVNRTYQVHFVTLKAPETAAALLLKSPTQSLYKMADLLDIVRWQILKNKCIPASLQEELDQRIQEVDSPYLWRFKLFLVRILYQSLQSPPANHRWKLTQEGSKVFVRDEDEEDGEDREDEEEAAQEEGEPGGVKQEKEENQEEQMAEVQAWINAVETHLMRENMKKVLGVVYLNTWIAQNTSIPTCGLVEYLAKDTNDRASEVLIGHIKNKMNKQTFSERCSLCQAVLPFTDHKQATCKNGHMWLRCVLSYQACQTLTFRRCLLLDTIARLPEPEDPEWIKKILQAPCTLCDSPMI
;
A
#
# COMPACT_ATOMS: atom_id res chain seq x y z
N MET A 1 26.17 -12.18 -63.79
CA MET A 1 27.43 -11.44 -63.60
C MET A 1 27.11 -9.96 -63.55
N ALA A 2 27.11 -9.39 -62.39
CA ALA A 2 27.46 -8.01 -62.05
C ALA A 2 27.17 -7.86 -60.53
N ALA A 3 28.25 -7.94 -59.77
CA ALA A 3 28.24 -7.64 -58.35
C ALA A 3 28.22 -6.11 -58.20
N ALA A 4 27.22 -5.57 -57.53
CA ALA A 4 27.22 -4.21 -57.04
C ALA A 4 27.56 -4.21 -55.55
N SER A 5 28.70 -3.67 -55.25
CA SER A 5 29.20 -3.41 -53.91
C SER A 5 28.37 -2.31 -53.23
N LEU A 6 27.68 -2.64 -52.17
CA LEU A 6 27.12 -1.69 -51.23
C LEU A 6 28.22 -1.32 -50.21
N SER A 7 28.68 -0.08 -50.33
CA SER A 7 29.58 0.54 -49.39
C SER A 7 28.84 0.91 -48.11
N ASP A 8 29.31 0.34 -47.02
CA ASP A 8 29.01 0.75 -45.67
C ASP A 8 29.34 2.23 -45.41
N SER A 9 28.35 2.98 -45.02
CA SER A 9 28.55 4.22 -44.26
C SER A 9 27.48 4.36 -43.19
N ALA A 10 27.55 3.50 -42.19
CA ALA A 10 26.92 3.73 -40.91
C ALA A 10 27.86 4.61 -40.09
N SER A 11 27.55 5.90 -39.96
CA SER A 11 28.19 6.80 -39.01
C SER A 11 27.79 6.36 -37.60
N PRO A 12 28.71 6.16 -36.67
CA PRO A 12 28.36 5.92 -35.29
C PRO A 12 27.78 7.23 -34.71
N LEU A 13 26.62 7.06 -34.04
CA LEU A 13 26.05 8.10 -33.19
C LEU A 13 27.06 8.49 -32.09
N PRO A 14 27.18 9.76 -31.74
CA PRO A 14 28.14 10.20 -30.73
C PRO A 14 27.63 9.75 -29.34
N LEU A 15 28.30 8.75 -28.80
CA LEU A 15 28.19 8.28 -27.40
C LEU A 15 29.15 9.12 -26.52
N ASP A 16 28.98 10.42 -26.50
CA ASP A 16 29.69 11.27 -25.54
C ASP A 16 28.70 12.13 -24.78
N VAL A 17 28.04 11.54 -23.78
CA VAL A 17 27.46 12.33 -22.70
C VAL A 17 28.56 12.56 -21.67
N VAL A 18 29.31 13.65 -21.86
CA VAL A 18 30.24 14.14 -20.87
C VAL A 18 29.46 14.60 -19.64
N ILE A 19 29.57 13.85 -18.55
CA ILE A 19 29.12 14.29 -17.23
C ILE A 19 30.05 15.39 -16.77
N LYS A 20 29.66 16.67 -16.97
CA LYS A 20 30.32 17.79 -16.34
C LYS A 20 29.94 17.82 -14.85
N THR A 21 30.92 17.55 -14.01
CA THR A 21 30.88 17.91 -12.60
C THR A 21 31.18 19.40 -12.50
N GLU A 22 30.20 20.23 -12.21
CA GLU A 22 30.38 21.63 -11.84
C GLU A 22 30.08 21.86 -10.35
N PRO A 23 30.69 22.93 -9.75
CA PRO A 23 30.79 23.06 -8.30
C PRO A 23 29.48 23.52 -7.66
N GLU A 24 29.38 23.19 -6.38
CA GLU A 24 28.29 23.48 -5.46
C GLU A 24 27.81 24.92 -5.51
N ALA A 25 26.56 25.14 -5.95
CA ALA A 25 25.85 26.38 -5.73
C ALA A 25 25.02 26.26 -4.47
N GLU A 26 25.35 26.98 -3.42
CA GLU A 26 24.59 27.15 -2.19
C GLU A 26 23.22 27.75 -2.51
N GLY A 27 22.21 26.96 -2.33
CA GLY A 27 20.79 27.30 -2.54
C GLY A 27 19.91 26.08 -2.29
N GLY A 28 20.40 25.11 -1.52
CA GLY A 28 19.77 23.82 -1.29
C GLY A 28 18.57 23.92 -0.38
N LEU A 29 17.41 23.45 -0.84
CA LEU A 29 16.43 22.78 0.02
C LEU A 29 17.20 21.83 0.93
N LEU A 30 17.06 22.00 2.25
CA LEU A 30 17.64 21.14 3.29
C LEU A 30 17.19 19.68 3.07
N PHE A 31 17.91 18.95 2.23
CA PHE A 31 17.89 17.50 2.22
C PHE A 31 18.76 17.06 3.39
N GLY A 32 18.10 16.67 4.50
CA GLY A 32 18.79 16.12 5.64
C GLY A 32 19.72 14.99 5.20
N SER A 33 20.89 14.89 5.79
CA SER A 33 21.86 13.84 5.55
C SER A 33 21.17 12.48 5.67
N GLU A 34 21.09 11.75 4.56
CA GLU A 34 20.60 10.36 4.59
C GLU A 34 21.64 9.55 5.34
N GLY A 35 21.22 8.94 6.44
CA GLY A 35 22.06 7.97 7.16
C GLY A 35 22.42 6.80 6.26
N ALA A 36 23.51 6.11 6.58
CA ALA A 36 23.87 4.89 5.87
C ALA A 36 22.68 3.90 5.86
N PRO A 37 22.39 3.24 4.72
CA PRO A 37 21.31 2.25 4.64
C PRO A 37 21.54 1.12 5.64
N VAL A 38 20.54 0.82 6.47
CA VAL A 38 20.60 -0.25 7.47
C VAL A 38 19.61 -1.34 7.11
N LYS A 39 20.11 -2.57 7.01
CA LYS A 39 19.24 -3.74 6.86
C LYS A 39 18.45 -3.97 8.14
N ARG A 40 17.17 -4.21 7.99
CA ARG A 40 16.25 -4.52 9.09
C ARG A 40 15.85 -5.99 9.07
N ASP A 41 15.88 -6.63 10.22
CA ASP A 41 15.31 -7.96 10.39
C ASP A 41 13.79 -7.90 10.65
N PRO A 42 13.03 -8.97 10.36
CA PRO A 42 13.49 -10.26 9.85
C PRO A 42 13.65 -10.31 8.34
N VAL A 43 14.57 -11.16 7.86
CA VAL A 43 14.59 -11.59 6.45
C VAL A 43 13.44 -12.56 6.23
N VAL A 44 12.64 -12.32 5.21
CA VAL A 44 11.46 -13.15 4.92
C VAL A 44 11.76 -14.11 3.78
N SER A 45 11.88 -15.39 4.08
CA SER A 45 11.98 -16.44 3.05
C SER A 45 10.60 -16.68 2.41
N LEU A 46 10.57 -16.76 1.07
CA LEU A 46 9.38 -17.07 0.29
C LEU A 46 9.32 -18.58 0.04
N VAL A 47 8.11 -19.13 0.14
CA VAL A 47 7.86 -20.56 -0.08
C VAL A 47 8.01 -20.94 -1.55
N ALA A 48 7.77 -20.01 -2.47
CA ALA A 48 7.80 -20.24 -3.91
C ALA A 48 8.57 -19.14 -4.63
N PRO A 49 9.13 -19.44 -5.84
CA PRO A 49 9.78 -18.45 -6.68
C PRO A 49 8.86 -17.28 -7.05
N VAL A 50 9.42 -16.10 -7.27
CA VAL A 50 8.69 -14.99 -7.87
C VAL A 50 8.33 -15.29 -9.32
N SER A 51 7.16 -14.81 -9.75
CA SER A 51 6.54 -15.21 -11.01
C SER A 51 6.49 -14.13 -12.07
N GLY A 52 6.93 -12.92 -11.81
CA GLY A 52 6.85 -11.79 -12.73
C GLY A 52 8.09 -10.90 -12.71
N LEU A 53 8.17 -9.99 -13.69
CA LEU A 53 9.25 -9.00 -13.78
C LEU A 53 9.12 -7.88 -12.73
N GLN A 54 7.89 -7.59 -12.28
CA GLN A 54 7.60 -6.60 -11.23
C GLN A 54 6.87 -7.29 -10.07
N PRO A 55 7.59 -8.12 -9.28
CA PRO A 55 6.93 -8.98 -8.31
C PRO A 55 6.45 -8.26 -7.07
N LEU A 56 6.83 -6.99 -6.85
CA LEU A 56 6.55 -6.24 -5.64
C LEU A 56 5.60 -5.07 -5.89
N ALA A 57 4.60 -4.94 -5.01
CA ALA A 57 3.73 -3.77 -4.96
C ALA A 57 3.50 -3.36 -3.50
N TRP A 58 3.80 -2.09 -3.15
CA TRP A 58 3.59 -1.56 -1.80
C TRP A 58 2.34 -0.67 -1.76
N SER A 59 1.43 -0.95 -0.82
CA SER A 59 0.18 -0.20 -0.67
C SER A 59 0.34 1.07 0.16
N GLN A 60 -0.68 1.92 0.10
CA GLN A 60 -0.75 3.12 0.93
C GLN A 60 -1.05 2.81 2.42
N ASP A 61 -1.52 1.63 2.74
CA ASP A 61 -1.76 1.13 4.10
C ASP A 61 -0.69 0.13 4.56
N HIS A 62 0.56 0.32 4.07
CA HIS A 62 1.77 -0.36 4.51
C HIS A 62 1.76 -1.89 4.33
N ARG A 63 1.06 -2.39 3.30
CA ARG A 63 1.08 -3.80 2.90
C ARG A 63 1.93 -3.99 1.66
N LEU A 64 2.89 -4.90 1.73
CA LEU A 64 3.72 -5.33 0.62
C LEU A 64 3.17 -6.61 0.02
N ALA A 65 2.82 -6.59 -1.26
CA ALA A 65 2.44 -7.76 -2.03
C ALA A 65 3.65 -8.30 -2.80
N VAL A 66 3.85 -9.62 -2.77
CA VAL A 66 4.90 -10.32 -3.52
C VAL A 66 4.28 -11.40 -4.39
N CYS A 67 4.41 -11.24 -5.70
CA CYS A 67 3.88 -12.16 -6.70
C CYS A 67 4.76 -13.42 -6.80
N THR A 68 4.21 -14.60 -6.47
CA THR A 68 4.91 -15.87 -6.58
C THR A 68 4.17 -16.87 -7.45
N THR A 69 4.82 -17.97 -7.78
CA THR A 69 4.24 -19.03 -8.60
C THR A 69 3.14 -19.82 -7.90
N SER A 70 3.06 -19.77 -6.55
CA SER A 70 2.06 -20.51 -5.79
C SER A 70 0.99 -19.61 -5.15
N SER A 71 1.32 -18.36 -4.86
CA SER A 71 0.45 -17.43 -4.14
C SER A 71 0.87 -15.99 -4.32
N LEU A 72 -0.02 -15.06 -3.97
CA LEU A 72 0.35 -13.69 -3.65
C LEU A 72 0.68 -13.64 -2.15
N SER A 73 1.96 -13.49 -1.83
CA SER A 73 2.41 -13.36 -0.44
C SER A 73 2.26 -11.90 0.00
N LEU A 74 1.64 -11.70 1.15
CA LEU A 74 1.31 -10.37 1.68
C LEU A 74 1.99 -10.17 3.03
N MET A 75 2.65 -9.02 3.20
CA MET A 75 3.35 -8.63 4.42
C MET A 75 2.85 -7.26 4.83
N GLU A 76 2.21 -7.16 5.98
CA GLU A 76 1.76 -5.90 6.54
C GLU A 76 2.75 -5.41 7.59
N LEU A 77 3.28 -4.21 7.39
CA LEU A 77 4.12 -3.55 8.39
C LEU A 77 3.23 -3.05 9.52
N VAL A 78 3.40 -3.63 10.69
CA VAL A 78 2.70 -3.24 11.91
C VAL A 78 3.67 -2.53 12.82
N CYS A 79 3.38 -1.26 13.11
CA CYS A 79 4.18 -0.50 14.05
C CYS A 79 3.72 -0.84 15.48
N ASP A 80 4.12 -2.02 15.96
CA ASP A 80 3.66 -2.58 17.23
C ASP A 80 4.22 -1.79 18.43
N VAL A 81 3.33 -1.15 19.16
CA VAL A 81 3.66 -0.35 20.35
C VAL A 81 3.76 -1.19 21.64
N HIS A 82 3.43 -2.47 21.57
CA HIS A 82 3.45 -3.40 22.71
C HIS A 82 4.67 -4.33 22.69
N SER A 83 5.46 -4.28 21.63
CA SER A 83 6.66 -5.10 21.47
C SER A 83 7.93 -4.31 21.78
N ASN A 84 8.80 -4.88 22.60
CA ASN A 84 10.15 -4.39 22.85
C ASN A 84 11.19 -4.88 21.84
N LYS A 85 10.79 -5.71 20.86
CA LYS A 85 11.69 -6.20 19.81
C LYS A 85 12.03 -5.07 18.84
N GLN A 86 13.32 -5.00 18.48
CA GLN A 86 13.83 -4.01 17.54
C GLN A 86 13.55 -4.38 16.08
N ASP A 87 13.14 -5.61 15.80
CA ASP A 87 12.82 -6.10 14.46
C ASP A 87 11.57 -5.44 13.89
N LEU A 88 11.45 -5.46 12.55
CA LEU A 88 10.20 -5.11 11.87
C LEU A 88 9.11 -6.10 12.26
N SER A 89 8.00 -5.59 12.75
CA SER A 89 6.83 -6.42 13.00
C SER A 89 6.03 -6.57 11.71
N LEU A 90 6.06 -7.78 11.13
CA LEU A 90 5.42 -8.09 9.86
C LEU A 90 4.33 -9.15 10.05
N HIS A 91 3.09 -8.78 9.76
CA HIS A 91 1.99 -9.73 9.64
C HIS A 91 2.01 -10.35 8.25
N ARG A 92 2.08 -11.68 8.18
CA ARG A 92 2.15 -12.43 6.92
C ARG A 92 0.83 -13.12 6.63
N THR A 93 0.33 -12.92 5.42
CA THR A 93 -0.84 -13.61 4.88
C THR A 93 -0.57 -13.98 3.42
N SER A 94 -1.43 -14.78 2.82
CA SER A 94 -1.30 -15.13 1.41
C SER A 94 -2.66 -15.35 0.76
N ILE A 95 -2.72 -15.04 -0.54
CA ILE A 95 -3.84 -15.40 -1.41
C ILE A 95 -3.32 -16.48 -2.36
N PRO A 96 -3.83 -17.72 -2.26
CA PRO A 96 -3.35 -18.81 -3.10
C PRO A 96 -3.75 -18.59 -4.56
N VAL A 97 -2.90 -19.04 -5.49
CA VAL A 97 -3.27 -19.12 -6.90
C VAL A 97 -4.43 -20.08 -7.05
N PRO A 98 -5.50 -19.73 -7.81
CA PRO A 98 -6.61 -20.63 -8.03
C PRO A 98 -6.16 -21.97 -8.61
N THR A 99 -6.70 -23.07 -8.07
CA THR A 99 -6.37 -24.44 -8.53
C THR A 99 -6.93 -24.75 -9.90
N GLU A 100 -8.10 -24.17 -10.21
CA GLU A 100 -8.77 -24.30 -11.51
C GLU A 100 -8.09 -23.39 -12.53
N ALA A 101 -7.62 -23.97 -13.66
CA ALA A 101 -7.08 -23.19 -14.74
C ALA A 101 -8.18 -22.31 -15.37
N HIS A 102 -7.87 -21.05 -15.58
CA HIS A 102 -8.74 -20.14 -16.29
C HIS A 102 -8.51 -20.30 -17.80
N ARG A 103 -9.60 -20.51 -18.54
CA ARG A 103 -9.57 -20.56 -20.00
C ARG A 103 -10.34 -19.37 -20.56
N LEU A 104 -9.64 -18.53 -21.30
CA LEU A 104 -10.29 -17.49 -22.09
C LEU A 104 -11.08 -18.15 -23.22
N ARG A 105 -12.38 -17.90 -23.27
CA ARG A 105 -13.24 -18.38 -24.35
C ARG A 105 -13.47 -17.27 -25.36
N VAL A 106 -13.08 -17.53 -26.59
CA VAL A 106 -13.19 -16.58 -27.72
C VAL A 106 -14.40 -16.82 -28.59
N GLY A 107 -15.11 -17.93 -28.39
CA GLY A 107 -16.31 -18.32 -29.10
C GLY A 107 -17.20 -19.29 -28.34
N THR A 108 -18.20 -19.86 -29.01
CA THR A 108 -18.98 -20.98 -28.48
C THR A 108 -18.15 -22.27 -28.46
N ALA A 109 -18.49 -23.22 -27.60
CA ALA A 109 -17.78 -24.50 -27.57
C ALA A 109 -17.80 -25.25 -28.93
N ALA A 110 -18.89 -25.12 -29.69
CA ALA A 110 -18.99 -25.71 -31.01
C ALA A 110 -18.03 -25.06 -32.02
N GLU A 111 -17.97 -23.74 -32.04
CA GLU A 111 -17.03 -22.97 -32.89
C GLU A 111 -15.58 -23.28 -32.58
N GLU A 112 -15.23 -23.34 -31.29
CA GLU A 112 -13.87 -23.71 -30.84
C GLU A 112 -13.49 -25.14 -31.24
N THR A 113 -14.44 -26.09 -31.17
CA THR A 113 -14.23 -27.49 -31.60
C THR A 113 -14.01 -27.59 -33.10
N GLN A 114 -14.86 -26.93 -33.91
CA GLN A 114 -14.68 -26.90 -35.36
C GLN A 114 -13.34 -26.32 -35.79
N MET A 115 -12.89 -25.30 -35.09
CA MET A 115 -11.57 -24.72 -35.34
C MET A 115 -10.44 -25.70 -35.05
N LEU A 116 -10.48 -26.35 -33.88
CA LEU A 116 -9.49 -27.36 -33.49
C LEU A 116 -9.45 -28.51 -34.54
N GLU A 117 -10.60 -28.98 -35.00
CA GLU A 117 -10.68 -30.01 -36.04
C GLU A 117 -10.06 -29.52 -37.35
N LYS A 118 -10.39 -28.31 -37.79
CA LYS A 118 -9.89 -27.73 -39.06
C LYS A 118 -8.35 -27.62 -39.05
N PHE A 119 -7.77 -27.16 -37.96
CA PHE A 119 -6.32 -26.95 -37.88
C PHE A 119 -5.53 -28.21 -37.49
N SER A 120 -6.10 -29.11 -36.70
CA SER A 120 -5.46 -30.41 -36.39
C SER A 120 -5.37 -31.34 -37.59
N THR A 121 -6.31 -31.20 -38.57
CA THR A 121 -6.35 -31.97 -39.81
C THR A 121 -5.72 -31.22 -40.99
N HIS A 122 -5.12 -30.07 -40.80
CA HIS A 122 -4.51 -29.29 -41.88
C HIS A 122 -3.43 -30.11 -42.61
N PRO A 123 -3.40 -30.07 -43.94
CA PRO A 123 -2.47 -30.90 -44.76
C PRO A 123 -0.99 -30.57 -44.48
N ASP A 124 -0.66 -29.30 -44.20
CA ASP A 124 0.70 -28.87 -43.88
C ASP A 124 1.03 -29.18 -42.42
N PRO A 125 2.07 -30.03 -42.15
CA PRO A 125 2.48 -30.34 -40.79
C PRO A 125 3.03 -29.14 -40.01
N THR A 126 3.61 -28.16 -40.68
CA THR A 126 4.15 -26.95 -40.05
C THR A 126 3.01 -26.11 -39.46
N VAL A 127 1.95 -25.93 -40.25
CA VAL A 127 0.72 -25.22 -39.82
C VAL A 127 0.12 -25.94 -38.61
N ARG A 128 -0.01 -27.29 -38.67
CA ARG A 128 -0.52 -28.05 -37.53
C ARG A 128 0.31 -27.83 -36.24
N GLN A 129 1.64 -27.85 -36.32
CA GLN A 129 2.49 -27.63 -35.19
C GLN A 129 2.36 -26.21 -34.63
N VAL A 130 2.34 -25.19 -35.46
CA VAL A 130 2.18 -23.80 -35.05
C VAL A 130 0.85 -23.60 -34.32
N PHE A 131 -0.26 -24.13 -34.89
CA PHE A 131 -1.56 -24.00 -34.25
C PHE A 131 -1.68 -24.79 -32.94
N LEU A 132 -1.11 -25.98 -32.85
CA LEU A 132 -1.11 -26.78 -31.62
C LEU A 132 -0.24 -26.16 -30.53
N ALA A 133 0.80 -25.39 -30.89
CA ALA A 133 1.64 -24.66 -29.97
C ALA A 133 1.08 -23.28 -29.60
N ASP A 134 0.14 -22.77 -30.37
CA ASP A 134 -0.44 -21.44 -30.17
C ASP A 134 -1.37 -21.40 -28.91
N ARG A 135 -1.24 -20.36 -28.10
CA ARG A 135 -1.99 -20.18 -26.85
C ARG A 135 -3.50 -19.99 -27.10
N VAL A 136 -3.90 -19.47 -28.27
CA VAL A 136 -5.30 -19.28 -28.65
C VAL A 136 -5.96 -20.63 -28.91
N MET A 137 -5.27 -21.52 -29.60
CA MET A 137 -5.80 -22.84 -30.00
C MET A 137 -5.66 -23.88 -28.89
N ASN A 138 -4.58 -23.81 -28.11
CA ASN A 138 -4.34 -24.72 -27.01
C ASN A 138 -3.91 -23.97 -25.74
N PRO A 139 -4.89 -23.37 -25.03
CA PRO A 139 -4.61 -22.56 -23.85
C PRO A 139 -3.98 -23.35 -22.69
N SER A 140 -3.95 -24.68 -22.74
CA SER A 140 -3.27 -25.52 -21.76
C SER A 140 -1.76 -25.62 -22.00
N VAL A 141 -1.27 -25.29 -23.20
CA VAL A 141 0.15 -25.30 -23.52
C VAL A 141 0.80 -24.07 -22.92
N GLY A 142 1.75 -24.30 -21.98
CA GLY A 142 2.54 -23.24 -21.38
C GLY A 142 1.81 -22.38 -20.35
N VAL A 143 0.68 -22.81 -19.81
CA VAL A 143 0.04 -22.13 -18.68
C VAL A 143 0.88 -22.37 -17.43
N HIS A 144 1.76 -21.45 -17.15
CA HIS A 144 2.45 -21.40 -15.87
C HIS A 144 1.48 -20.87 -14.81
N LYS A 145 1.33 -21.59 -13.71
CA LYS A 145 0.57 -21.11 -12.55
C LYS A 145 1.39 -20.03 -11.85
N GLY A 146 0.73 -19.00 -11.39
CA GLY A 146 1.38 -17.93 -10.65
C GLY A 146 0.61 -16.61 -10.72
N ILE A 147 1.06 -15.66 -9.92
CA ILE A 147 0.55 -14.29 -9.94
C ILE A 147 1.46 -13.45 -10.84
N LYS A 148 0.91 -12.88 -11.92
CA LYS A 148 1.65 -12.06 -12.88
C LYS A 148 1.94 -10.66 -12.35
N TYR A 149 0.92 -10.02 -11.75
CA TYR A 149 0.99 -8.63 -11.31
C TYR A 149 -0.03 -8.36 -10.21
N ALA A 150 0.28 -7.42 -9.33
CA ALA A 150 -0.60 -6.95 -8.26
C ALA A 150 -0.58 -5.42 -8.21
N SER A 151 -1.75 -4.80 -8.01
CA SER A 151 -1.87 -3.35 -7.87
C SER A 151 -2.84 -3.00 -6.75
N TRP A 152 -2.49 -2.00 -5.95
CA TRP A 152 -3.25 -1.53 -4.80
C TRP A 152 -4.06 -0.30 -5.13
N SER A 153 -5.31 -0.26 -4.70
CA SER A 153 -6.13 0.95 -4.76
C SER A 153 -5.63 2.01 -3.78
N PRO A 154 -6.08 3.26 -3.90
CA PRO A 154 -5.92 4.25 -2.85
C PRO A 154 -6.48 3.76 -1.50
N LEU A 155 -6.00 4.38 -0.41
CA LEU A 155 -6.50 4.13 0.93
C LEU A 155 -7.97 4.61 1.06
N GLY A 156 -8.79 3.85 1.77
CA GLY A 156 -10.19 4.19 1.99
C GLY A 156 -11.17 3.54 1.02
N CYS A 157 -10.68 2.69 0.10
CA CYS A 157 -11.53 2.11 -0.93
C CYS A 157 -12.40 0.94 -0.45
N ASP A 158 -12.01 0.21 0.58
CA ASP A 158 -12.84 -0.87 1.13
C ASP A 158 -13.75 -0.39 2.27
N SER A 159 -14.62 -1.27 2.75
CA SER A 159 -15.56 -1.01 3.84
C SER A 159 -14.89 -0.76 5.21
N SER A 160 -13.62 -1.12 5.35
CA SER A 160 -12.82 -0.93 6.56
C SER A 160 -11.90 0.30 6.47
N GLY A 161 -12.00 1.08 5.39
CA GLY A 161 -11.13 2.23 5.12
C GLY A 161 -9.73 1.85 4.66
N ARG A 162 -9.53 0.62 4.13
CA ARG A 162 -8.24 0.11 3.65
C ARG A 162 -8.15 0.11 2.12
N CYS A 163 -7.02 -0.33 1.57
CA CYS A 163 -6.85 -0.50 0.14
C CYS A 163 -7.47 -1.80 -0.36
N LEU A 164 -8.06 -1.78 -1.57
CA LEU A 164 -8.40 -2.96 -2.34
C LEU A 164 -7.16 -3.48 -3.07
N LEU A 165 -7.15 -4.77 -3.35
CA LEU A 165 -6.06 -5.44 -4.07
C LEU A 165 -6.57 -6.01 -5.39
N ALA A 166 -6.04 -5.51 -6.51
CA ALA A 166 -6.21 -6.13 -7.81
C ALA A 166 -5.09 -7.15 -8.04
N CYS A 167 -5.46 -8.35 -8.45
CA CYS A 167 -4.56 -9.48 -8.66
C CYS A 167 -4.76 -10.05 -10.07
N LEU A 168 -3.68 -10.07 -10.86
CA LEU A 168 -3.64 -10.65 -12.19
C LEU A 168 -2.79 -11.93 -12.15
N THR A 169 -3.37 -13.05 -12.57
CA THR A 169 -2.68 -14.34 -12.66
C THR A 169 -2.01 -14.53 -14.02
N LEU A 170 -1.09 -15.49 -14.12
CA LEU A 170 -0.43 -15.86 -15.38
C LEU A 170 -1.42 -16.49 -16.39
N ASP A 171 -2.51 -17.09 -15.90
CA ASP A 171 -3.60 -17.60 -16.74
C ASP A 171 -4.65 -16.53 -17.11
N GLN A 172 -4.30 -15.24 -17.00
CA GLN A 172 -5.09 -14.07 -17.43
C GLN A 172 -6.34 -13.78 -16.61
N ARG A 173 -6.43 -14.27 -15.39
CA ARG A 173 -7.55 -13.98 -14.49
C ARG A 173 -7.26 -12.71 -13.69
N LEU A 174 -8.15 -11.72 -13.79
CA LEU A 174 -8.08 -10.47 -13.02
C LEU A 174 -9.18 -10.46 -11.95
N THR A 175 -8.77 -10.43 -10.70
CA THR A 175 -9.66 -10.47 -9.54
C THR A 175 -9.39 -9.34 -8.56
N ILE A 176 -10.45 -8.86 -7.89
CA ILE A 176 -10.34 -7.86 -6.83
C ILE A 176 -10.59 -8.53 -5.49
N HIS A 177 -9.74 -8.19 -4.52
CA HIS A 177 -9.77 -8.74 -3.18
C HIS A 177 -9.81 -7.63 -2.13
N ASN A 178 -10.43 -7.91 -0.99
CA ASN A 178 -10.31 -7.10 0.23
C ASN A 178 -9.86 -7.96 1.40
N SER A 179 -9.32 -7.33 2.44
CA SER A 179 -9.04 -8.00 3.70
C SER A 179 -10.31 -8.03 4.55
N HIS A 180 -10.82 -9.23 4.81
CA HIS A 180 -11.89 -9.43 5.77
C HIS A 180 -11.26 -9.92 7.06
N LYS A 181 -11.38 -9.15 8.14
CA LYS A 181 -10.60 -9.35 9.36
C LYS A 181 -9.07 -9.22 9.09
N ARG A 182 -8.25 -9.50 10.10
CA ARG A 182 -6.80 -9.26 10.02
C ARG A 182 -6.06 -10.23 9.09
N LEU A 183 -6.55 -11.45 8.94
CA LEU A 183 -5.80 -12.54 8.29
C LEU A 183 -6.54 -13.16 7.09
N GLU A 184 -7.78 -12.77 6.84
CA GLU A 184 -8.62 -13.38 5.81
C GLU A 184 -8.75 -12.46 4.60
N TRP A 185 -8.61 -13.04 3.41
CA TRP A 185 -8.78 -12.34 2.13
C TRP A 185 -9.98 -12.88 1.38
N ASN A 186 -10.90 -12.02 1.01
CA ASN A 186 -12.07 -12.36 0.23
C ASN A 186 -11.93 -11.87 -1.20
N LYS A 187 -12.26 -12.75 -2.15
CA LYS A 187 -12.44 -12.35 -3.55
C LYS A 187 -13.80 -11.68 -3.70
N LEU A 188 -13.81 -10.38 -4.04
CA LEU A 188 -15.03 -9.60 -4.24
C LEU A 188 -15.60 -9.79 -5.64
N VAL A 189 -14.74 -9.78 -6.68
CA VAL A 189 -15.18 -9.84 -8.06
C VAL A 189 -14.10 -10.43 -8.97
N ASP A 190 -14.53 -11.11 -10.03
CA ASP A 190 -13.72 -11.55 -11.16
C ASP A 190 -14.05 -10.67 -12.37
N LEU A 191 -13.15 -9.74 -12.67
CA LEU A 191 -13.33 -8.75 -13.74
C LEU A 191 -13.17 -9.38 -15.12
N THR A 192 -12.30 -10.39 -15.27
CA THR A 192 -12.12 -11.09 -16.55
C THR A 192 -13.42 -11.77 -16.97
N LYS A 193 -14.11 -12.42 -16.02
CA LYS A 193 -15.41 -13.04 -16.29
C LYS A 193 -16.45 -11.99 -16.70
N LYS A 194 -16.59 -10.90 -15.94
CA LYS A 194 -17.52 -9.81 -16.27
C LYS A 194 -17.24 -9.19 -17.64
N TYR A 195 -15.96 -9.00 -17.97
CA TYR A 195 -15.56 -8.43 -19.25
C TYR A 195 -15.84 -9.38 -20.42
N SER A 196 -15.54 -10.68 -20.28
CA SER A 196 -15.84 -11.69 -21.27
C SER A 196 -17.36 -11.78 -21.59
N GLU A 197 -18.20 -11.72 -20.56
CA GLU A 197 -19.67 -11.68 -20.70
C GLU A 197 -20.10 -10.46 -21.53
N ARG A 198 -19.58 -9.27 -21.19
CA ARG A 198 -19.88 -8.03 -21.91
C ARG A 198 -19.40 -8.03 -23.37
N LEU A 199 -18.22 -8.59 -23.65
CA LEU A 199 -17.73 -8.72 -25.03
C LEU A 199 -18.61 -9.65 -25.85
N LYS A 200 -19.10 -10.74 -25.28
CA LYS A 200 -20.05 -11.66 -25.96
C LYS A 200 -21.37 -10.97 -26.25
N GLU A 201 -21.93 -10.21 -25.32
CA GLU A 201 -23.16 -9.43 -25.54
C GLU A 201 -23.01 -8.43 -26.69
N ARG A 202 -21.84 -7.84 -26.87
CA ARG A 202 -21.52 -6.92 -27.99
C ARG A 202 -21.04 -7.63 -29.26
N GLY A 203 -21.02 -8.95 -29.32
CA GLY A 203 -20.51 -9.71 -30.47
C GLY A 203 -19.06 -9.40 -30.79
N TYR A 204 -18.23 -9.08 -29.79
CA TYR A 204 -16.82 -8.67 -29.94
C TYR A 204 -16.61 -7.44 -30.83
N ALA A 205 -17.63 -6.60 -30.98
CA ALA A 205 -17.52 -5.35 -31.73
C ALA A 205 -16.58 -4.36 -31.00
N LYS A 206 -15.82 -3.58 -31.77
CA LYS A 206 -15.16 -2.38 -31.27
C LYS A 206 -16.22 -1.35 -30.83
N LYS A 207 -15.82 -0.36 -30.06
CA LYS A 207 -16.69 0.73 -29.60
C LYS A 207 -17.44 1.31 -30.81
N ASP A 208 -18.76 1.31 -30.72
CA ASP A 208 -19.71 1.93 -31.70
C ASP A 208 -19.70 1.38 -33.15
N ASN A 209 -18.96 0.34 -33.46
CA ASN A 209 -18.99 -0.29 -34.76
C ASN A 209 -19.94 -1.49 -34.78
N LYS A 210 -20.56 -1.74 -35.96
CA LYS A 210 -21.30 -2.98 -36.18
C LYS A 210 -20.40 -4.18 -35.91
N PRO A 211 -20.94 -5.25 -35.28
CA PRO A 211 -20.16 -6.46 -35.09
C PRO A 211 -19.50 -6.88 -36.38
N PRO A 212 -18.21 -7.20 -36.39
CA PRO A 212 -17.56 -7.69 -37.59
C PRO A 212 -18.30 -8.95 -38.06
N GLN A 213 -18.67 -9.00 -39.34
CA GLN A 213 -19.23 -10.20 -39.97
C GLN A 213 -18.16 -11.30 -40.12
N ALA A 214 -17.06 -11.20 -39.39
CA ALA A 214 -15.95 -12.12 -39.47
C ALA A 214 -16.38 -13.52 -39.00
N ASN A 215 -16.07 -14.49 -39.82
CA ASN A 215 -16.26 -15.89 -39.48
C ASN A 215 -15.25 -16.24 -38.36
N LEU A 216 -15.71 -16.84 -37.26
CA LEU A 216 -14.84 -17.29 -36.19
C LEU A 216 -13.80 -18.33 -36.66
N LEU A 217 -14.03 -18.96 -37.81
CA LEU A 217 -13.08 -19.88 -38.45
C LEU A 217 -11.86 -19.18 -39.08
N ASP A 218 -11.77 -17.85 -38.97
CA ASP A 218 -10.60 -17.06 -39.33
C ASP A 218 -9.69 -16.92 -38.12
N PHE A 219 -8.41 -17.27 -38.29
CA PHE A 219 -7.42 -17.19 -37.20
C PHE A 219 -7.15 -15.77 -36.73
N GLU A 220 -7.16 -14.81 -37.65
CA GLU A 220 -6.94 -13.39 -37.30
C GLU A 220 -8.05 -12.87 -36.39
N GLU A 221 -9.30 -13.22 -36.64
CA GLU A 221 -10.42 -12.83 -35.77
C GLU A 221 -10.34 -13.52 -34.41
N LEU A 222 -9.91 -14.77 -34.33
CA LEU A 222 -9.67 -15.44 -33.07
C LEU A 222 -8.58 -14.77 -32.26
N GLN A 223 -7.44 -14.48 -32.90
CA GLN A 223 -6.33 -13.81 -32.28
C GLN A 223 -6.76 -12.42 -31.76
N ARG A 224 -7.52 -11.69 -32.58
CA ARG A 224 -8.08 -10.39 -32.18
C ARG A 224 -8.97 -10.51 -30.93
N ARG A 225 -9.89 -11.47 -30.89
CA ARG A 225 -10.77 -11.71 -29.74
C ARG A 225 -10.00 -12.15 -28.50
N PHE A 226 -8.97 -12.95 -28.68
CA PHE A 226 -8.08 -13.36 -27.59
C PHE A 226 -7.33 -12.17 -27.00
N GLN A 227 -6.69 -11.35 -27.84
CA GLN A 227 -5.96 -10.16 -27.43
C GLN A 227 -6.85 -9.12 -26.73
N MET A 228 -8.11 -8.98 -27.17
CA MET A 228 -9.10 -8.12 -26.49
C MET A 228 -9.41 -8.57 -25.05
N GLN A 229 -9.26 -9.86 -24.73
CA GLN A 229 -9.57 -10.43 -23.43
C GLN A 229 -8.33 -10.64 -22.55
N THR A 230 -7.13 -10.44 -23.09
CA THR A 230 -5.86 -10.70 -22.39
C THR A 230 -5.38 -9.44 -21.68
N PRO A 231 -5.50 -9.34 -20.34
CA PRO A 231 -4.98 -8.21 -19.57
C PRO A 231 -3.46 -8.32 -19.42
N LEU A 232 -2.77 -7.20 -19.64
CA LEU A 232 -1.31 -7.09 -19.47
C LEU A 232 -0.93 -6.42 -18.16
N ARG A 233 -1.54 -5.25 -17.88
CA ARG A 233 -1.29 -4.40 -16.71
C ARG A 233 -2.59 -3.79 -16.21
N MET A 234 -2.56 -3.33 -14.99
CA MET A 234 -3.68 -2.62 -14.37
C MET A 234 -3.16 -1.60 -13.36
N GLU A 235 -3.81 -0.44 -13.32
CA GLU A 235 -3.46 0.62 -12.38
C GLU A 235 -4.71 1.35 -11.89
N TRP A 236 -4.70 1.76 -10.62
CA TRP A 236 -5.77 2.49 -9.99
C TRP A 236 -5.57 4.00 -10.10
N SER A 237 -6.65 4.73 -10.32
CA SER A 237 -6.67 6.20 -10.24
C SER A 237 -6.63 6.68 -8.79
N SER A 238 -6.48 7.99 -8.57
CA SER A 238 -6.85 8.63 -7.31
C SER A 238 -8.35 8.57 -7.07
N VAL A 239 -8.78 8.99 -5.88
CA VAL A 239 -10.19 9.09 -5.53
C VAL A 239 -10.79 10.37 -6.14
N TYR A 240 -11.90 10.22 -6.87
CA TYR A 240 -12.67 11.32 -7.44
C TYR A 240 -13.98 11.50 -6.69
N THR A 241 -14.34 12.74 -6.42
CA THR A 241 -15.67 13.10 -5.89
C THR A 241 -16.58 13.51 -7.04
N ILE A 242 -17.69 12.83 -7.20
CA ILE A 242 -18.71 13.14 -8.21
C ILE A 242 -20.00 13.57 -7.53
N LYS A 243 -20.74 14.49 -8.17
CA LYS A 243 -22.10 14.83 -7.75
C LYS A 243 -23.09 13.88 -8.39
N GLN A 244 -23.81 13.14 -7.57
CA GLN A 244 -24.86 12.25 -8.01
C GLN A 244 -26.22 12.82 -7.61
N VAL A 245 -27.12 12.99 -8.59
CA VAL A 245 -28.49 13.40 -8.36
C VAL A 245 -29.30 12.17 -7.93
N GLN A 246 -29.93 12.23 -6.78
CA GLN A 246 -30.87 11.21 -6.31
C GLN A 246 -32.24 11.38 -6.94
N SER A 247 -33.12 10.38 -6.76
CA SER A 247 -34.50 10.38 -7.27
C SER A 247 -35.39 11.53 -6.71
N ASP A 248 -34.97 12.10 -5.59
CA ASP A 248 -35.62 13.26 -4.94
C ASP A 248 -35.03 14.62 -5.36
N ASN A 249 -34.19 14.65 -6.40
CA ASN A 249 -33.44 15.82 -6.87
C ASN A 249 -32.41 16.37 -5.87
N THR A 250 -32.10 15.67 -4.80
CA THR A 250 -30.98 16.04 -3.93
C THR A 250 -29.65 15.61 -4.59
N CYS A 251 -28.64 16.47 -4.51
CA CYS A 251 -27.29 16.16 -4.95
C CYS A 251 -26.47 15.67 -3.77
N ILE A 252 -25.94 14.45 -3.86
CA ILE A 252 -24.99 13.93 -2.89
C ILE A 252 -23.61 13.82 -3.55
N ASP A 253 -22.58 14.10 -2.76
CA ASP A 253 -21.21 13.88 -3.17
C ASP A 253 -20.87 12.40 -2.92
N VAL A 254 -20.47 11.70 -3.98
CA VAL A 254 -20.11 10.29 -3.96
C VAL A 254 -18.65 10.15 -4.38
N GLU A 255 -17.88 9.43 -3.60
CA GLU A 255 -16.49 9.11 -3.94
C GLU A 255 -16.43 7.89 -4.83
N MET A 256 -15.52 7.93 -5.79
CA MET A 256 -15.26 6.81 -6.70
C MET A 256 -13.79 6.69 -7.04
N VAL A 257 -13.38 5.50 -7.46
CA VAL A 257 -12.06 5.22 -8.03
C VAL A 257 -12.22 4.44 -9.33
N LEU A 258 -11.30 4.63 -10.25
CA LEU A 258 -11.23 3.87 -11.51
C LEU A 258 -10.06 2.89 -11.47
N LEU A 259 -10.31 1.70 -12.00
CA LEU A 259 -9.25 0.76 -12.36
C LEU A 259 -9.11 0.73 -13.88
N ALA A 260 -7.95 1.10 -14.38
CA ALA A 260 -7.60 0.97 -15.79
C ALA A 260 -6.88 -0.36 -16.01
N VAL A 261 -7.32 -1.09 -17.04
CA VAL A 261 -6.73 -2.38 -17.44
C VAL A 261 -6.25 -2.25 -18.87
N LEU A 262 -4.96 -2.43 -19.10
CA LEU A 262 -4.33 -2.46 -20.43
C LEU A 262 -4.48 -3.86 -21.00
N MET A 263 -5.11 -3.96 -22.18
CA MET A 263 -5.30 -5.21 -22.88
C MET A 263 -4.21 -5.42 -23.95
N GLU A 264 -3.96 -6.65 -24.36
CA GLU A 264 -2.91 -7.01 -25.32
C GLU A 264 -3.12 -6.37 -26.72
N ASN A 265 -4.36 -6.07 -27.09
CA ASN A 265 -4.68 -5.34 -28.32
C ASN A 265 -4.48 -3.82 -28.23
N GLY A 266 -4.03 -3.31 -27.09
CA GLY A 266 -3.83 -1.87 -26.82
C GLY A 266 -5.06 -1.12 -26.32
N ASP A 267 -6.18 -1.78 -26.11
CA ASP A 267 -7.36 -1.16 -25.50
C ASP A 267 -7.15 -0.94 -23.99
N LEU A 268 -7.67 0.18 -23.48
CA LEU A 268 -7.69 0.53 -22.08
C LEU A 268 -9.13 0.37 -21.57
N VAL A 269 -9.34 -0.63 -20.75
CA VAL A 269 -10.67 -0.95 -20.18
C VAL A 269 -10.78 -0.32 -18.81
N LEU A 270 -11.77 0.54 -18.60
CA LEU A 270 -12.00 1.26 -17.37
C LEU A 270 -13.16 0.66 -16.56
N TRP A 271 -12.90 0.40 -15.29
CA TRP A 271 -13.87 -0.06 -14.31
C TRP A 271 -14.07 0.96 -13.22
N LYS A 272 -15.32 1.27 -12.88
CA LYS A 272 -15.71 2.21 -11.84
C LYS A 272 -16.09 1.46 -10.56
N PHE A 273 -15.54 1.93 -9.45
CA PHE A 273 -15.85 1.47 -8.10
C PHE A 273 -16.36 2.66 -7.29
N VAL A 274 -17.55 2.55 -6.75
CA VAL A 274 -18.14 3.55 -5.82
C VAL A 274 -17.67 3.20 -4.42
N LEU A 275 -17.26 4.21 -3.65
CA LEU A 275 -16.65 4.02 -2.34
C LEU A 275 -17.65 4.28 -1.20
N PRO A 276 -17.51 3.58 -0.06
CA PRO A 276 -16.68 2.39 0.14
C PRO A 276 -17.19 1.20 -0.69
N PHE A 277 -16.29 0.46 -1.32
CA PHE A 277 -16.66 -0.68 -2.16
C PHE A 277 -16.88 -1.93 -1.30
N ILE A 278 -18.10 -2.46 -1.31
CA ILE A 278 -18.51 -3.58 -0.44
C ILE A 278 -18.85 -4.83 -1.26
N ASN A 279 -19.60 -4.65 -2.34
CA ASN A 279 -20.15 -5.78 -3.11
C ASN A 279 -19.61 -5.79 -4.54
N GLY A 280 -19.08 -6.95 -4.96
CA GLY A 280 -18.59 -7.15 -6.32
C GLY A 280 -19.66 -6.99 -7.42
N ALA A 281 -20.95 -7.02 -7.07
CA ALA A 281 -22.03 -6.72 -8.02
C ALA A 281 -22.05 -5.24 -8.42
N ASP A 282 -21.60 -4.34 -7.53
CA ASP A 282 -21.68 -2.89 -7.73
C ASP A 282 -20.55 -2.32 -8.60
N VAL A 283 -19.60 -3.16 -9.04
CA VAL A 283 -18.60 -2.73 -10.01
C VAL A 283 -19.24 -2.46 -11.38
N VAL A 284 -18.97 -1.28 -11.91
CA VAL A 284 -19.54 -0.83 -13.18
C VAL A 284 -18.46 -0.72 -14.25
N PHE A 285 -18.75 -1.28 -15.41
CA PHE A 285 -17.95 -0.99 -16.60
C PHE A 285 -18.09 0.49 -16.95
N TYR A 286 -16.97 1.20 -17.09
CA TYR A 286 -17.00 2.64 -17.31
C TYR A 286 -16.85 2.98 -18.81
N ASP A 287 -15.70 2.64 -19.41
CA ASP A 287 -15.41 2.95 -20.82
C ASP A 287 -14.31 2.03 -21.39
N ILE A 288 -14.11 2.10 -22.72
CA ILE A 288 -12.96 1.57 -23.44
C ILE A 288 -12.31 2.72 -24.21
N ILE A 289 -10.99 2.88 -24.05
CA ILE A 289 -10.19 3.87 -24.78
C ILE A 289 -9.25 3.10 -25.70
N GLU A 290 -9.38 3.32 -27.02
CA GLU A 290 -8.45 2.76 -27.99
C GLU A 290 -7.15 3.57 -27.97
N SER A 291 -6.04 2.99 -27.50
CA SER A 291 -4.76 3.71 -27.42
C SER A 291 -4.06 3.83 -28.79
N GLY A 292 -4.36 2.94 -29.71
CA GLY A 292 -3.63 2.84 -30.99
C GLY A 292 -2.14 2.53 -30.80
N VAL A 293 -1.75 1.99 -29.62
CA VAL A 293 -0.39 1.54 -29.34
C VAL A 293 -0.28 0.08 -29.74
N THR A 294 0.67 -0.21 -30.60
CA THR A 294 0.98 -1.59 -31.01
C THR A 294 1.92 -2.21 -29.96
N ARG A 295 1.68 -3.49 -29.62
CA ARG A 295 2.46 -4.24 -28.64
C ARG A 295 2.63 -3.43 -27.32
N PRO A 296 1.53 -3.14 -26.62
CA PRO A 296 1.57 -2.37 -25.39
C PRO A 296 2.31 -3.15 -24.29
N SER A 297 3.08 -2.45 -23.45
CA SER A 297 3.94 -3.07 -22.44
C SER A 297 3.56 -2.71 -21.01
N ASP A 298 3.33 -1.43 -20.75
CA ASP A 298 3.10 -0.95 -19.38
C ASP A 298 2.12 0.23 -19.34
N LEU A 299 1.59 0.51 -18.14
CA LEU A 299 0.51 1.48 -17.90
C LEU A 299 0.78 2.26 -16.62
N ALA A 300 0.52 3.57 -16.64
CA ALA A 300 0.48 4.40 -15.44
C ALA A 300 -0.62 5.48 -15.55
N TRP A 301 -1.18 5.89 -14.40
CA TRP A 301 -2.03 7.05 -14.33
C TRP A 301 -1.20 8.34 -14.31
N TRP A 302 -1.63 9.32 -15.09
CA TRP A 302 -1.22 10.70 -14.98
C TRP A 302 -2.40 11.51 -14.45
N GLU A 303 -2.18 12.27 -13.40
CA GLU A 303 -3.18 13.10 -12.77
C GLU A 303 -2.61 14.47 -12.46
N TYR A 304 -3.40 15.48 -12.75
CA TYR A 304 -3.11 16.86 -12.44
C TYR A 304 -4.26 17.44 -11.65
N GLU A 305 -3.95 18.03 -10.52
CA GLU A 305 -4.90 18.73 -9.69
C GLU A 305 -4.34 20.09 -9.28
N ASN A 306 -5.15 21.12 -9.48
CA ASN A 306 -4.93 22.44 -8.95
C ASN A 306 -6.27 22.95 -8.39
N ALA A 307 -6.29 24.08 -7.65
CA ALA A 307 -7.47 24.62 -6.98
C ALA A 307 -8.75 24.63 -7.86
N ASP A 308 -8.62 24.93 -9.15
CA ASP A 308 -9.74 25.13 -10.07
C ASP A 308 -9.82 24.09 -11.20
N ARG A 309 -8.78 23.26 -11.38
CA ARG A 309 -8.70 22.37 -12.54
C ARG A 309 -8.19 21.00 -12.16
N ARG A 310 -8.87 19.99 -12.67
CA ARG A 310 -8.46 18.60 -12.61
C ARG A 310 -8.38 18.02 -14.02
N MET A 311 -7.36 17.23 -14.29
CA MET A 311 -7.16 16.53 -15.56
C MET A 311 -6.57 15.16 -15.25
N SER A 312 -6.89 14.18 -16.06
CA SER A 312 -6.24 12.87 -15.98
C SER A 312 -6.07 12.22 -17.34
N GLY A 313 -5.14 11.31 -17.42
CA GLY A 313 -4.85 10.52 -18.60
C GLY A 313 -4.13 9.23 -18.22
N LEU A 314 -4.03 8.33 -19.18
CA LEU A 314 -3.33 7.06 -19.06
C LEU A 314 -2.07 7.07 -19.90
N ILE A 315 -0.92 6.90 -19.27
CA ILE A 315 0.36 6.77 -19.94
C ILE A 315 0.50 5.33 -20.37
N VAL A 316 0.70 5.09 -21.64
CA VAL A 316 0.86 3.77 -22.23
C VAL A 316 2.22 3.66 -22.89
N GLY A 317 2.99 2.65 -22.47
CA GLY A 317 4.25 2.26 -23.08
C GLY A 317 4.07 1.19 -24.16
N SER A 318 5.08 1.01 -24.99
CA SER A 318 5.10 -0.01 -26.04
C SER A 318 6.40 -0.83 -25.98
N GLU A 319 6.34 -2.09 -26.38
CA GLU A 319 7.52 -2.94 -26.55
C GLU A 319 8.42 -2.47 -27.73
N VAL A 320 7.86 -1.67 -28.65
CA VAL A 320 8.59 -1.12 -29.80
C VAL A 320 9.09 0.31 -29.58
N GLY A 321 8.83 0.91 -28.42
CA GLY A 321 9.45 2.16 -28.00
C GLY A 321 8.53 3.36 -27.71
N PRO A 322 7.46 3.65 -28.47
CA PRO A 322 6.64 4.83 -28.26
C PRO A 322 5.93 4.87 -26.90
N VAL A 323 5.81 6.10 -26.35
CA VAL A 323 5.07 6.39 -25.11
C VAL A 323 4.07 7.50 -25.36
N LYS A 324 2.81 7.28 -24.98
CA LYS A 324 1.71 8.23 -25.19
C LYS A 324 0.87 8.38 -23.92
N ILE A 325 0.30 9.60 -23.73
CA ILE A 325 -0.79 9.84 -22.77
C ILE A 325 -2.12 9.80 -23.52
N MET A 326 -3.00 8.93 -23.08
CA MET A 326 -4.37 8.82 -23.58
C MET A 326 -5.30 9.64 -22.69
N PRO A 327 -6.15 10.52 -23.27
CA PRO A 327 -7.10 11.30 -22.47
C PRO A 327 -8.15 10.38 -21.83
N VAL A 328 -8.47 10.65 -20.55
CA VAL A 328 -9.60 10.04 -19.86
C VAL A 328 -10.68 11.10 -19.70
N SER A 329 -11.93 10.77 -19.96
CA SER A 329 -13.07 11.66 -19.76
C SER A 329 -13.82 11.27 -18.49
N LEU A 330 -13.97 12.20 -17.55
CA LEU A 330 -14.70 12.00 -16.31
C LEU A 330 -15.89 12.95 -16.25
N SER A 331 -17.09 12.38 -16.33
CA SER A 331 -18.32 13.16 -16.17
C SER A 331 -18.69 13.33 -14.69
N GLY A 332 -19.16 14.53 -14.31
CA GLY A 332 -19.64 14.82 -12.95
C GLY A 332 -18.58 15.21 -11.94
N VAL A 333 -17.30 15.19 -12.29
CA VAL A 333 -16.22 15.69 -11.43
C VAL A 333 -16.11 17.20 -11.56
N LYS A 334 -16.14 17.91 -10.42
CA LYS A 334 -16.04 19.37 -10.40
C LYS A 334 -14.68 19.84 -10.90
N GLY A 335 -14.69 20.82 -11.81
CA GLY A 335 -13.45 21.42 -12.36
C GLY A 335 -12.66 20.50 -13.30
N TYR A 336 -13.26 19.40 -13.77
CA TYR A 336 -12.58 18.45 -14.63
C TYR A 336 -12.54 18.92 -16.09
N PHE A 337 -11.35 18.81 -16.67
CA PHE A 337 -11.08 19.10 -18.09
C PHE A 337 -10.48 17.88 -18.77
N THR A 338 -11.03 17.49 -19.90
CA THR A 338 -10.51 16.40 -20.70
C THR A 338 -9.47 16.92 -21.71
N LEU A 339 -8.36 16.21 -21.84
CA LEU A 339 -7.42 16.44 -22.95
C LEU A 339 -8.10 16.18 -24.28
N ARG A 340 -7.93 17.07 -25.26
CA ARG A 340 -8.60 16.94 -26.57
C ARG A 340 -7.99 15.85 -27.42
N HIS A 341 -6.67 15.65 -27.31
CA HIS A 341 -5.92 14.70 -28.13
C HIS A 341 -4.89 13.95 -27.29
N PRO A 342 -4.50 12.73 -27.72
CA PRO A 342 -3.37 12.02 -27.10
C PRO A 342 -2.09 12.87 -27.18
N VAL A 343 -1.28 12.79 -26.14
CA VAL A 343 0.02 13.50 -26.04
C VAL A 343 1.14 12.48 -26.19
N ILE A 344 2.06 12.73 -27.11
CA ILE A 344 3.20 11.87 -27.36
C ILE A 344 4.37 12.32 -26.46
N LEU A 345 4.84 11.41 -25.61
CA LEU A 345 5.98 11.64 -24.74
C LEU A 345 7.30 11.21 -25.40
N TRP A 346 7.24 10.10 -26.17
CA TRP A 346 8.35 9.56 -26.93
C TRP A 346 7.86 8.99 -28.25
N LYS A 347 8.54 9.31 -29.36
CA LYS A 347 8.10 8.97 -30.71
C LYS A 347 8.85 7.80 -31.34
N GLU A 348 10.09 7.58 -30.92
CA GLU A 348 10.99 6.68 -31.62
C GLU A 348 10.55 5.23 -31.47
N CYS A 349 10.57 4.51 -32.60
CA CYS A 349 10.30 3.09 -32.69
C CYS A 349 11.64 2.37 -32.88
N ASP A 350 12.34 2.14 -31.79
CA ASP A 350 13.68 1.56 -31.75
C ASP A 350 13.70 0.10 -31.26
N GLU A 351 12.52 -0.48 -31.10
CA GLU A 351 12.29 -1.85 -30.59
C GLU A 351 12.83 -2.10 -29.17
N ILE A 352 13.02 -1.04 -28.39
CA ILE A 352 13.38 -1.14 -26.98
C ILE A 352 12.09 -0.98 -26.14
N ALA A 353 11.71 -2.04 -25.46
CA ALA A 353 10.51 -2.06 -24.61
C ALA A 353 10.55 -0.99 -23.52
N VAL A 354 9.43 -0.28 -23.35
CA VAL A 354 9.25 0.67 -22.25
C VAL A 354 8.47 -0.02 -21.15
N GLU A 355 9.05 -0.13 -20.00
CA GLU A 355 8.51 -0.82 -18.84
C GLU A 355 8.66 0.01 -17.56
N ASN A 356 8.03 -0.42 -16.47
CA ASN A 356 8.13 0.23 -15.16
C ASN A 356 7.80 1.74 -15.19
N ILE A 357 6.74 2.12 -15.89
CA ILE A 357 6.34 3.53 -15.98
C ILE A 357 5.85 4.01 -14.61
N LYS A 358 6.42 5.13 -14.13
CA LYS A 358 5.98 5.82 -12.91
C LYS A 358 5.73 7.29 -13.21
N CYS A 359 4.64 7.81 -12.64
CA CYS A 359 4.27 9.20 -12.71
C CYS A 359 4.26 9.80 -11.31
N VAL A 360 5.00 10.88 -11.10
CA VAL A 360 5.17 11.54 -9.80
C VAL A 360 4.68 12.97 -9.89
N PRO A 361 3.55 13.32 -9.28
CA PRO A 361 3.13 14.71 -9.18
C PRO A 361 4.09 15.48 -8.26
N MET A 362 4.48 16.69 -8.67
CA MET A 362 5.39 17.52 -7.91
C MET A 362 5.16 19.01 -8.20
N ILE A 363 5.74 19.85 -7.36
CA ILE A 363 5.79 21.30 -7.59
C ILE A 363 7.15 21.62 -8.14
N HIS A 364 7.21 22.28 -9.31
CA HIS A 364 8.47 22.72 -9.90
C HIS A 364 9.18 23.69 -8.95
N PRO A 365 10.42 23.39 -8.52
CA PRO A 365 11.06 24.17 -7.45
C PRO A 365 11.28 25.63 -7.83
N ILE A 366 11.57 25.94 -9.11
CA ILE A 366 11.84 27.30 -9.60
C ILE A 366 10.53 28.01 -9.98
N HIS A 367 9.72 27.40 -10.84
CA HIS A 367 8.49 28.03 -11.35
C HIS A 367 7.31 27.98 -10.38
N LYS A 368 7.42 27.23 -9.28
CA LYS A 368 6.34 27.01 -8.27
C LYS A 368 5.01 26.54 -8.87
N SER A 369 5.04 25.98 -10.07
CA SER A 369 3.88 25.42 -10.76
C SER A 369 3.78 23.93 -10.56
N SER A 370 2.58 23.40 -10.55
CA SER A 370 2.36 21.94 -10.52
C SER A 370 2.85 21.32 -11.83
N CYS A 371 3.62 20.26 -11.71
CA CYS A 371 4.14 19.47 -12.83
C CYS A 371 4.14 17.99 -12.48
N SER A 372 4.41 17.14 -13.46
CA SER A 372 4.52 15.70 -13.25
C SER A 372 5.81 15.19 -13.88
N LEU A 373 6.60 14.48 -13.08
CA LEU A 373 7.76 13.75 -13.55
C LEU A 373 7.34 12.36 -13.98
N ILE A 374 7.61 12.00 -15.23
CA ILE A 374 7.40 10.64 -15.74
C ILE A 374 8.75 9.99 -15.91
N VAL A 375 8.89 8.78 -15.38
CA VAL A 375 10.10 7.97 -15.47
C VAL A 375 9.71 6.56 -15.89
N ALA A 376 10.50 5.95 -16.79
CA ALA A 376 10.31 4.58 -17.25
C ALA A 376 11.65 3.89 -17.52
N SER A 377 11.69 2.56 -17.38
CA SER A 377 12.84 1.76 -17.84
C SER A 377 12.72 1.42 -19.33
N ARG A 378 13.87 1.36 -20.01
CA ARG A 378 14.00 0.96 -21.41
C ARG A 378 15.25 0.09 -21.58
N GLY A 379 15.12 -1.21 -21.36
CA GLY A 379 16.27 -2.10 -21.31
C GLY A 379 17.28 -1.68 -20.24
N CYS A 380 18.53 -1.34 -20.63
CA CYS A 380 19.55 -0.83 -19.71
C CYS A 380 19.44 0.69 -19.46
N TYR A 381 18.51 1.35 -20.13
CA TYR A 381 18.33 2.79 -20.07
C TYR A 381 17.17 3.18 -19.18
N VAL A 382 17.16 4.43 -18.71
CA VAL A 382 16.02 5.06 -18.05
C VAL A 382 15.61 6.27 -18.89
N PHE A 383 14.32 6.32 -19.19
CA PHE A 383 13.62 7.44 -19.83
C PHE A 383 13.00 8.33 -18.75
N TRP A 384 13.05 9.64 -18.95
CA TRP A 384 12.28 10.60 -18.16
C TRP A 384 11.83 11.79 -18.98
N CYS A 385 10.70 12.37 -18.58
CA CYS A 385 10.23 13.66 -19.07
C CYS A 385 9.44 14.41 -17.99
N LEU A 386 9.36 15.73 -18.15
CA LEU A 386 8.59 16.60 -17.27
C LEU A 386 7.35 17.11 -18.02
N LEU A 387 6.17 16.90 -17.42
CA LEU A 387 4.92 17.43 -17.93
C LEU A 387 4.54 18.70 -17.16
N MET A 388 4.30 19.77 -17.90
CA MET A 388 3.86 21.04 -17.34
C MET A 388 2.56 21.49 -18.03
N ILE A 389 1.62 22.05 -17.26
CA ILE A 389 0.41 22.64 -17.81
C ILE A 389 0.62 24.13 -17.98
N SER A 390 0.44 24.58 -19.21
CA SER A 390 0.39 26.00 -19.58
C SER A 390 -1.01 26.41 -20.03
N PRO A 391 -1.30 27.71 -20.18
CA PRO A 391 -2.57 28.16 -20.76
C PRO A 391 -2.82 27.62 -22.17
N ALA A 392 -1.76 27.28 -22.91
CA ALA A 392 -1.83 26.69 -24.25
C ALA A 392 -2.12 25.17 -24.26
N GLY A 393 -2.03 24.50 -23.11
CA GLY A 393 -2.25 23.05 -22.97
C GLY A 393 -1.13 22.34 -22.22
N LEU A 394 -1.08 21.03 -22.40
CA LEU A 394 -0.06 20.17 -21.80
C LEU A 394 1.23 20.22 -22.63
N ASN A 395 2.31 20.62 -22.00
CA ASN A 395 3.64 20.71 -22.61
C ASN A 395 4.56 19.62 -22.06
N VAL A 396 5.28 18.95 -22.96
CA VAL A 396 6.30 17.95 -22.64
C VAL A 396 7.66 18.62 -22.67
N HIS A 397 8.34 18.64 -21.55
CA HIS A 397 9.68 19.20 -21.43
C HIS A 397 10.69 18.10 -21.12
N ASN A 398 11.91 18.27 -21.60
CA ASN A 398 13.06 17.46 -21.19
C ASN A 398 12.83 15.94 -21.32
N SER A 399 12.42 15.47 -22.51
CA SER A 399 12.41 14.04 -22.79
C SER A 399 13.85 13.56 -22.98
N HIS A 400 14.34 12.75 -22.04
CA HIS A 400 15.71 12.23 -22.04
C HIS A 400 15.73 10.71 -21.86
N VAL A 401 16.77 10.11 -22.40
CA VAL A 401 17.12 8.70 -22.18
C VAL A 401 18.59 8.63 -21.78
N ALA A 402 18.91 7.96 -20.70
CA ALA A 402 20.28 7.75 -20.23
C ALA A 402 20.56 6.29 -19.92
N GLY A 403 21.72 5.80 -20.36
CA GLY A 403 22.23 4.47 -19.99
C GLY A 403 22.76 4.49 -18.56
N LEU A 404 22.12 3.72 -17.67
CA LEU A 404 22.47 3.71 -16.25
C LEU A 404 23.05 2.38 -15.80
N HIS A 405 22.64 1.28 -16.40
CA HIS A 405 23.03 -0.07 -16.00
C HIS A 405 23.70 -0.82 -17.14
N SER A 406 24.56 -1.77 -16.80
CA SER A 406 25.20 -2.66 -17.78
C SER A 406 24.28 -3.79 -18.23
N LEU A 407 23.28 -4.14 -17.40
CA LEU A 407 22.26 -5.15 -17.68
C LEU A 407 20.86 -4.49 -17.59
N PRO A 408 19.82 -5.11 -18.15
CA PRO A 408 18.47 -4.55 -18.14
C PRO A 408 17.95 -4.18 -16.76
N VAL A 409 17.25 -3.07 -16.67
CA VAL A 409 16.56 -2.62 -15.46
C VAL A 409 15.36 -3.52 -15.22
N VAL A 410 15.35 -4.25 -14.12
CA VAL A 410 14.25 -5.18 -13.78
C VAL A 410 13.15 -4.53 -12.98
N SER A 411 13.45 -3.45 -12.26
CA SER A 411 12.45 -2.75 -11.46
C SER A 411 12.83 -1.29 -11.23
N LEU A 412 11.81 -0.45 -11.13
CA LEU A 412 11.92 0.98 -10.85
C LEU A 412 10.91 1.33 -9.76
N ALA A 413 11.37 1.99 -8.71
CA ALA A 413 10.54 2.45 -7.61
C ALA A 413 10.78 3.94 -7.34
N VAL A 414 9.75 4.64 -6.86
CA VAL A 414 9.83 6.08 -6.62
C VAL A 414 9.43 6.38 -5.18
N SER A 415 10.22 7.20 -4.50
CA SER A 415 9.85 7.81 -3.23
C SER A 415 9.13 9.14 -3.49
N GLN A 416 7.91 9.28 -2.97
CA GLN A 416 7.11 10.49 -3.14
C GLN A 416 7.59 11.65 -2.27
N HIS A 417 8.11 11.37 -1.07
CA HIS A 417 8.66 12.36 -0.17
C HIS A 417 10.15 12.57 -0.43
N GLY A 418 10.48 13.70 -1.07
CA GLY A 418 11.83 14.01 -1.52
C GLY A 418 12.20 13.25 -2.80
N VAL A 419 11.44 13.46 -3.85
CA VAL A 419 11.46 12.75 -5.13
C VAL A 419 12.80 12.08 -5.44
N ALA A 420 12.89 10.79 -5.17
CA ALA A 420 14.04 9.96 -5.53
C ALA A 420 13.54 8.75 -6.31
N VAL A 421 14.24 8.44 -7.39
CA VAL A 421 13.93 7.28 -8.23
C VAL A 421 15.02 6.23 -7.98
N TYR A 422 14.59 5.04 -7.64
CA TYR A 422 15.47 3.89 -7.44
C TYR A 422 15.31 2.94 -8.62
N THR A 423 16.42 2.57 -9.24
CA THR A 423 16.44 1.59 -10.33
C THR A 423 17.33 0.43 -9.95
N CYS A 424 16.90 -0.80 -10.25
CA CYS A 424 17.75 -1.96 -10.04
C CYS A 424 17.87 -2.79 -11.31
N SER A 425 19.05 -3.35 -11.48
CA SER A 425 19.39 -4.33 -12.51
C SER A 425 19.50 -5.72 -11.90
N ILE A 426 19.44 -6.74 -12.76
CA ILE A 426 19.44 -8.14 -12.33
C ILE A 426 20.77 -8.57 -11.68
N ASP A 427 21.86 -7.84 -11.94
CA ASP A 427 23.18 -8.04 -11.33
C ASP A 427 23.27 -7.61 -9.85
N GLY A 428 22.19 -7.02 -9.33
CA GLY A 428 22.10 -6.59 -7.95
C GLY A 428 22.49 -5.13 -7.71
N TRP A 429 22.90 -4.39 -8.73
CA TRP A 429 23.16 -2.95 -8.58
C TRP A 429 21.88 -2.15 -8.46
N ILE A 430 21.82 -1.29 -7.44
CA ILE A 430 20.74 -0.34 -7.23
C ILE A 430 21.32 1.06 -7.37
N LYS A 431 20.69 1.88 -8.20
CA LYS A 431 21.05 3.29 -8.36
C LYS A 431 19.93 4.19 -7.87
N LYS A 432 20.31 5.25 -7.19
CA LYS A 432 19.45 6.33 -6.76
C LYS A 432 19.61 7.50 -7.71
N LEU A 433 18.50 8.00 -8.23
CA LEU A 433 18.44 9.14 -9.14
C LEU A 433 17.68 10.25 -8.43
N THR A 434 18.35 11.36 -8.14
CA THR A 434 17.75 12.53 -7.52
C THR A 434 17.57 13.62 -8.58
N PRO A 435 16.34 14.12 -8.83
CA PRO A 435 16.12 15.16 -9.84
C PRO A 435 16.69 16.49 -9.37
N THR A 436 17.50 17.09 -10.23
CA THR A 436 18.05 18.45 -10.05
C THR A 436 17.49 19.35 -11.13
N PHE A 437 16.86 20.44 -10.72
CA PHE A 437 16.20 21.38 -11.62
C PHE A 437 17.10 22.59 -11.87
N THR A 438 17.26 22.92 -13.14
CA THR A 438 17.76 24.22 -13.59
C THR A 438 16.62 25.02 -14.22
N GLU A 439 16.83 26.29 -14.63
CA GLU A 439 15.74 27.10 -15.21
C GLU A 439 15.07 26.42 -16.42
N ASN A 440 15.82 25.67 -17.22
CA ASN A 440 15.33 25.09 -18.47
C ASN A 440 15.50 23.60 -18.59
N THR A 441 16.17 22.93 -17.64
CA THR A 441 16.46 21.49 -17.74
C THR A 441 16.25 20.75 -16.43
N LEU A 442 15.92 19.50 -16.57
CA LEU A 442 15.87 18.50 -15.49
C LEU A 442 16.99 17.48 -15.73
N ILE A 443 17.90 17.37 -14.78
CA ILE A 443 19.00 16.40 -14.79
C ILE A 443 18.87 15.53 -13.56
N PHE A 444 19.20 14.25 -13.68
CA PHE A 444 19.31 13.37 -12.53
C PHE A 444 20.75 13.29 -12.03
N LYS A 445 20.97 13.62 -10.75
CA LYS A 445 22.16 13.22 -10.03
C LYS A 445 22.05 11.72 -9.77
N GLN A 446 23.05 10.98 -10.23
CA GLN A 446 23.12 9.53 -10.07
C GLN A 446 24.05 9.17 -8.91
N GLU A 447 23.60 8.29 -8.04
CA GLU A 447 24.38 7.74 -6.94
C GLU A 447 24.17 6.22 -6.89
N ASP A 448 25.26 5.46 -6.67
CA ASP A 448 25.14 4.05 -6.39
C ASP A 448 24.67 3.88 -4.93
N MET A 449 23.59 3.15 -4.74
CA MET A 449 23.10 2.88 -3.39
C MET A 449 24.03 1.90 -2.69
N LEU A 450 24.61 2.32 -1.57
CA LEU A 450 25.39 1.44 -0.72
C LEU A 450 24.51 0.29 -0.22
N GLN A 451 24.88 -0.92 -0.53
CA GLN A 451 24.17 -2.09 -0.05
C GLN A 451 24.83 -2.58 1.25
N PRO A 452 24.02 -3.00 2.25
CA PRO A 452 24.55 -3.71 3.40
C PRO A 452 25.36 -4.94 2.95
N GLU A 453 26.46 -5.24 3.63
CA GLU A 453 27.41 -6.33 3.24
C GLU A 453 26.73 -7.66 2.93
N ASN A 454 25.69 -8.01 3.69
CA ASN A 454 24.93 -9.25 3.51
C ASN A 454 24.05 -9.30 2.23
N LEU A 455 23.95 -8.21 1.48
CA LEU A 455 23.18 -8.13 0.22
C LEU A 455 24.08 -8.00 -1.00
N THR A 456 25.39 -7.80 -0.80
CA THR A 456 26.38 -7.69 -1.88
C THR A 456 26.48 -9.01 -2.64
N GLY A 457 26.45 -8.96 -3.97
CA GLY A 457 26.57 -10.13 -4.84
C GLY A 457 25.29 -10.97 -5.00
N ARG A 458 24.15 -10.56 -4.38
CA ARG A 458 22.85 -11.22 -4.59
C ARG A 458 22.19 -10.74 -5.87
N ARG A 459 21.46 -11.65 -6.51
CA ARG A 459 20.63 -11.32 -7.67
C ARG A 459 19.31 -10.70 -7.23
N ILE A 460 18.99 -9.49 -7.66
CA ILE A 460 17.74 -8.79 -7.32
C ILE A 460 16.71 -9.04 -8.42
N HIS A 461 15.46 -9.37 -8.01
CA HIS A 461 14.34 -9.64 -8.89
C HIS A 461 13.30 -8.50 -8.88
N GLY A 462 13.35 -7.61 -7.92
CA GLY A 462 12.45 -6.47 -7.84
C GLY A 462 12.69 -5.66 -6.58
N ILE A 463 12.31 -4.38 -6.66
CA ILE A 463 12.35 -3.42 -5.56
C ILE A 463 11.01 -2.71 -5.42
N ALA A 464 10.66 -2.32 -4.20
CA ALA A 464 9.55 -1.43 -3.93
C ALA A 464 9.90 -0.50 -2.77
N VAL A 465 9.46 0.75 -2.83
CA VAL A 465 9.69 1.76 -1.79
C VAL A 465 8.41 1.95 -1.00
N SER A 466 8.52 2.05 0.33
CA SER A 466 7.37 2.33 1.19
C SER A 466 6.79 3.71 0.91
N ARG A 467 5.52 3.92 1.29
CA ARG A 467 4.77 5.12 0.97
C ARG A 467 5.53 6.43 1.23
N ASN A 468 6.16 6.56 2.41
CA ASN A 468 6.86 7.79 2.81
C ASN A 468 8.37 7.71 2.57
N GLY A 469 8.84 6.70 1.83
CA GLY A 469 10.25 6.52 1.51
C GLY A 469 11.12 6.14 2.72
N ALA A 470 10.55 5.52 3.72
CA ALA A 470 11.28 5.05 4.90
C ALA A 470 12.09 3.79 4.62
N TYR A 471 11.53 2.88 3.84
CA TYR A 471 12.10 1.58 3.52
C TYR A 471 12.12 1.30 2.02
N ILE A 472 13.13 0.57 1.57
CA ILE A 472 13.09 -0.17 0.32
C ILE A 472 13.00 -1.67 0.63
N ALA A 473 12.02 -2.34 0.04
CA ALA A 473 11.91 -3.78 0.05
C ALA A 473 12.55 -4.34 -1.23
N MET A 474 13.29 -5.42 -1.10
CA MET A 474 13.99 -6.08 -2.21
C MET A 474 13.75 -7.58 -2.17
N VAL A 475 13.39 -8.17 -3.31
CA VAL A 475 13.40 -9.63 -3.46
C VAL A 475 14.70 -10.06 -4.11
N SER A 476 15.43 -10.95 -3.46
CA SER A 476 16.71 -11.44 -3.96
C SER A 476 16.84 -12.95 -3.84
N THR A 477 17.73 -13.50 -4.66
CA THR A 477 18.25 -14.86 -4.55
C THR A 477 19.76 -14.83 -4.38
N GLN A 478 20.33 -15.94 -3.95
CA GLN A 478 21.78 -16.13 -3.94
C GLN A 478 22.37 -15.93 -5.34
N GLY A 479 23.62 -15.49 -5.41
CA GLY A 479 24.35 -15.28 -6.66
C GLY A 479 24.50 -16.54 -7.51
N ILE A 480 24.91 -16.35 -8.76
CA ILE A 480 24.98 -17.42 -9.77
C ILE A 480 25.94 -18.53 -9.38
N VAL A 481 26.93 -18.25 -8.51
CA VAL A 481 28.02 -19.19 -8.18
C VAL A 481 27.56 -20.35 -7.32
N ASP A 482 26.47 -20.22 -6.55
CA ASP A 482 26.16 -21.17 -5.47
C ASP A 482 25.12 -22.25 -5.84
N SER A 483 24.43 -22.18 -6.96
CA SER A 483 23.48 -23.24 -7.33
C SER A 483 23.14 -23.28 -8.82
N TYR A 484 23.53 -24.34 -9.48
CA TYR A 484 23.08 -24.65 -10.85
C TYR A 484 21.63 -25.13 -10.92
N HIS A 485 21.02 -25.53 -9.81
CA HIS A 485 19.65 -26.04 -9.78
C HIS A 485 18.67 -24.97 -9.34
N PRO A 486 17.70 -24.56 -10.20
CA PRO A 486 16.68 -23.56 -9.85
C PRO A 486 15.82 -23.94 -8.65
N VAL A 487 15.67 -25.25 -8.39
CA VAL A 487 14.85 -25.80 -7.30
C VAL A 487 15.40 -25.44 -5.91
N ASN A 488 16.73 -25.27 -5.81
CA ASN A 488 17.40 -24.99 -4.53
C ASN A 488 17.56 -23.48 -4.25
N ARG A 489 17.03 -22.60 -5.11
CA ARG A 489 17.13 -21.16 -4.92
C ARG A 489 16.11 -20.67 -3.89
N THR A 490 16.60 -20.17 -2.78
CA THR A 490 15.76 -19.53 -1.76
C THR A 490 15.54 -18.07 -2.13
N TYR A 491 14.29 -17.70 -2.39
CA TYR A 491 13.88 -16.32 -2.59
C TYR A 491 13.65 -15.66 -1.23
N GLN A 492 14.22 -14.48 -1.03
CA GLN A 492 14.15 -13.76 0.23
C GLN A 492 13.75 -12.32 0.01
N VAL A 493 12.90 -11.80 0.90
CA VAL A 493 12.54 -10.37 0.97
C VAL A 493 13.38 -9.74 2.06
N HIS A 494 14.09 -8.67 1.70
CA HIS A 494 14.89 -7.85 2.61
C HIS A 494 14.30 -6.46 2.70
N PHE A 495 14.42 -5.85 3.87
CA PHE A 495 14.04 -4.47 4.12
C PHE A 495 15.28 -3.66 4.50
N VAL A 496 15.45 -2.50 3.87
CA VAL A 496 16.58 -1.60 4.12
C VAL A 496 16.04 -0.19 4.38
N THR A 497 16.58 0.50 5.37
CA THR A 497 16.20 1.88 5.67
C THR A 497 16.74 2.82 4.60
N LEU A 498 15.91 3.78 4.19
CA LEU A 498 16.30 4.86 3.27
C LEU A 498 16.46 6.21 3.98
N LYS A 499 15.99 6.31 5.23
CA LYS A 499 16.01 7.56 6.00
C LYS A 499 16.66 7.35 7.37
N ALA A 500 17.40 8.37 7.81
CA ALA A 500 17.87 8.45 9.17
C ALA A 500 16.70 8.71 10.15
N PRO A 501 16.81 8.28 11.42
CA PRO A 501 15.76 8.52 12.43
C PRO A 501 15.41 10.00 12.62
N GLU A 502 16.40 10.89 12.57
CA GLU A 502 16.21 12.35 12.70
C GLU A 502 15.38 12.90 11.52
N THR A 503 15.66 12.42 10.30
CA THR A 503 14.89 12.81 9.10
C THR A 503 13.46 12.29 9.20
N ALA A 504 13.25 11.04 9.66
CA ALA A 504 11.92 10.47 9.87
C ALA A 504 11.13 11.28 10.91
N ALA A 505 11.74 11.64 12.04
CA ALA A 505 11.14 12.47 13.07
C ALA A 505 10.74 13.86 12.54
N ALA A 506 11.63 14.53 11.79
CA ALA A 506 11.36 15.83 11.20
C ALA A 506 10.19 15.79 10.19
N LEU A 507 10.06 14.71 9.39
CA LEU A 507 8.93 14.52 8.48
C LEU A 507 7.62 14.29 9.23
N LEU A 508 7.64 13.52 10.32
CA LEU A 508 6.48 13.31 11.17
C LEU A 508 6.00 14.64 11.78
N LEU A 509 6.90 15.50 12.24
CA LEU A 509 6.55 16.80 12.79
C LEU A 509 6.02 17.79 11.74
N LYS A 510 6.46 17.71 10.49
CA LYS A 510 6.02 18.60 9.40
C LYS A 510 4.62 18.29 8.85
N SER A 511 4.01 17.19 9.24
CA SER A 511 2.76 16.68 8.64
C SER A 511 1.56 16.66 9.60
N PRO A 512 1.22 17.75 10.33
CA PRO A 512 0.24 17.75 11.42
C PRO A 512 -1.21 17.55 10.96
N THR A 513 -1.48 17.62 9.66
CA THR A 513 -2.83 17.46 9.07
C THR A 513 -3.06 16.05 8.51
N GLN A 514 -2.04 15.22 8.49
CA GLN A 514 -2.15 13.86 7.99
C GLN A 514 -2.63 12.87 9.06
N SER A 515 -3.07 11.71 8.63
CA SER A 515 -3.35 10.60 9.52
C SER A 515 -2.03 9.96 9.99
N LEU A 516 -1.88 9.72 11.29
CA LEU A 516 -0.69 9.09 11.85
C LEU A 516 -0.45 7.69 11.25
N TYR A 517 -1.52 6.95 11.01
CA TYR A 517 -1.46 5.63 10.38
C TYR A 517 -0.81 5.66 9.00
N LYS A 518 -1.02 6.74 8.24
CA LYS A 518 -0.39 6.90 6.91
C LYS A 518 1.13 7.07 6.98
N MET A 519 1.68 7.30 8.16
CA MET A 519 3.10 7.52 8.43
C MET A 519 3.76 6.34 9.15
N ALA A 520 3.13 5.16 9.18
CA ALA A 520 3.57 4.02 9.97
C ALA A 520 5.00 3.54 9.63
N ASP A 521 5.44 3.68 8.41
CA ASP A 521 6.80 3.34 8.00
C ASP A 521 7.86 4.29 8.60
N LEU A 522 7.56 5.59 8.73
CA LEU A 522 8.42 6.55 9.43
C LEU A 522 8.35 6.36 10.95
N LEU A 523 7.16 6.06 11.49
CA LEU A 523 6.98 5.75 12.90
C LEU A 523 7.84 4.55 13.34
N ASP A 524 7.95 3.52 12.49
CA ASP A 524 8.76 2.35 12.81
C ASP A 524 10.26 2.68 12.90
N ILE A 525 10.78 3.60 12.08
CA ILE A 525 12.18 4.07 12.20
C ILE A 525 12.40 4.77 13.55
N VAL A 526 11.48 5.65 13.95
CA VAL A 526 11.57 6.35 15.25
C VAL A 526 11.39 5.36 16.41
N ARG A 527 10.45 4.39 16.28
CA ARG A 527 10.28 3.30 17.23
C ARG A 527 11.59 2.53 17.42
N TRP A 528 12.23 2.13 16.34
CA TRP A 528 13.50 1.41 16.38
C TRP A 528 14.59 2.19 17.12
N GLN A 529 14.70 3.50 16.88
CA GLN A 529 15.65 4.37 17.58
C GLN A 529 15.39 4.41 19.09
N ILE A 530 14.13 4.59 19.51
CA ILE A 530 13.77 4.65 20.93
C ILE A 530 14.03 3.30 21.61
N LEU A 531 13.67 2.19 20.99
CA LEU A 531 13.91 0.86 21.53
C LEU A 531 15.41 0.55 21.68
N LYS A 532 16.24 1.05 20.76
CA LYS A 532 17.69 0.89 20.80
C LYS A 532 18.34 1.75 21.90
N ASN A 533 17.92 3.01 22.01
CA ASN A 533 18.55 3.98 22.90
C ASN A 533 17.87 4.07 24.26
N LYS A 534 16.70 3.45 24.45
CA LYS A 534 15.85 3.50 25.65
C LYS A 534 15.50 4.93 26.10
N CYS A 535 15.47 5.87 25.18
CA CYS A 535 15.08 7.27 25.43
C CYS A 535 14.46 7.89 24.17
N ILE A 536 13.61 8.88 24.38
CA ILE A 536 13.16 9.77 23.30
C ILE A 536 14.24 10.83 23.11
N PRO A 537 14.70 11.12 21.87
CA PRO A 537 15.65 12.20 21.65
C PRO A 537 15.12 13.54 22.21
N ALA A 538 15.91 14.23 23.00
CA ALA A 538 15.48 15.47 23.67
C ALA A 538 15.02 16.54 22.67
N SER A 539 15.73 16.69 21.54
CA SER A 539 15.37 17.62 20.47
C SER A 539 13.99 17.31 19.87
N LEU A 540 13.63 16.02 19.71
CA LEU A 540 12.32 15.61 19.22
C LEU A 540 11.22 15.93 20.24
N GLN A 541 11.48 15.69 21.53
CA GLN A 541 10.53 15.95 22.59
C GLN A 541 10.26 17.45 22.72
N GLU A 542 11.29 18.27 22.76
CA GLU A 542 11.18 19.73 22.86
C GLU A 542 10.44 20.34 21.67
N GLU A 543 10.80 19.95 20.43
CA GLU A 543 10.12 20.43 19.22
C GLU A 543 8.65 19.99 19.18
N LEU A 544 8.35 18.75 19.60
CA LEU A 544 6.98 18.25 19.66
C LEU A 544 6.14 19.01 20.68
N ASP A 545 6.67 19.25 21.87
CA ASP A 545 5.97 19.98 22.95
C ASP A 545 5.74 21.44 22.58
N GLN A 546 6.71 22.09 21.92
CA GLN A 546 6.54 23.43 21.38
C GLN A 546 5.44 23.46 20.32
N ARG A 547 5.42 22.52 19.37
CA ARG A 547 4.38 22.47 18.32
C ARG A 547 2.99 22.17 18.87
N ILE A 548 2.88 21.35 19.91
CA ILE A 548 1.60 21.12 20.61
C ILE A 548 1.08 22.42 21.23
N GLN A 549 1.96 23.26 21.81
CA GLN A 549 1.56 24.56 22.34
C GLN A 549 1.14 25.55 21.25
N GLU A 550 1.78 25.53 20.09
CA GLU A 550 1.46 26.41 18.95
C GLU A 550 0.19 25.98 18.25
N VAL A 551 0.01 24.66 18.04
CA VAL A 551 -1.13 24.08 17.30
C VAL A 551 -1.65 22.88 18.09
N ASP A 552 -2.80 23.02 18.75
CA ASP A 552 -3.47 21.91 19.44
C ASP A 552 -4.07 20.92 18.40
N SER A 553 -3.19 20.09 17.83
CA SER A 553 -3.54 19.12 16.80
C SER A 553 -3.70 17.71 17.38
N PRO A 554 -4.83 17.01 17.14
CA PRO A 554 -4.98 15.61 17.54
C PRO A 554 -3.86 14.70 17.00
N TYR A 555 -3.30 15.02 15.84
CA TYR A 555 -2.18 14.29 15.26
C TYR A 555 -0.94 14.36 16.14
N LEU A 556 -0.56 15.55 16.62
CA LEU A 556 0.61 15.72 17.47
C LEU A 556 0.45 15.01 18.83
N TRP A 557 -0.75 15.06 19.42
CA TRP A 557 -1.08 14.32 20.63
C TRP A 557 -1.01 12.80 20.45
N ARG A 558 -1.51 12.28 19.33
CA ARG A 558 -1.39 10.87 18.97
C ARG A 558 0.07 10.46 18.76
N PHE A 559 0.86 11.33 18.13
CA PHE A 559 2.29 11.09 17.95
C PHE A 559 3.02 11.08 19.31
N LYS A 560 2.70 12.01 20.20
CA LYS A 560 3.23 11.99 21.59
C LYS A 560 2.85 10.69 22.31
N LEU A 561 1.60 10.27 22.22
CA LEU A 561 1.15 9.00 22.80
C LEU A 561 1.96 7.81 22.28
N PHE A 562 2.19 7.77 20.97
CA PHE A 562 3.01 6.74 20.35
C PHE A 562 4.42 6.71 20.94
N LEU A 563 5.11 7.85 20.99
CA LEU A 563 6.49 7.94 21.52
C LEU A 563 6.58 7.48 22.97
N VAL A 564 5.67 7.95 23.81
CA VAL A 564 5.67 7.63 25.25
C VAL A 564 5.36 6.15 25.48
N ARG A 565 4.46 5.53 24.70
CA ARG A 565 4.20 4.09 24.76
C ARG A 565 5.41 3.25 24.36
N ILE A 566 6.13 3.65 23.30
CA ILE A 566 7.37 2.95 22.90
C ILE A 566 8.45 3.10 23.97
N LEU A 567 8.58 4.30 24.57
CA LEU A 567 9.50 4.51 25.68
C LEU A 567 9.17 3.58 26.85
N TYR A 568 7.90 3.47 27.22
CA TYR A 568 7.45 2.56 28.27
C TYR A 568 7.86 1.10 27.99
N GLN A 569 7.65 0.64 26.73
CA GLN A 569 8.07 -0.71 26.33
C GLN A 569 9.59 -0.89 26.34
N SER A 570 10.35 0.14 25.99
CA SER A 570 11.80 0.09 25.98
C SER A 570 12.40 -0.05 27.39
N LEU A 571 11.68 0.43 28.42
CA LEU A 571 12.08 0.36 29.83
C LEU A 571 11.65 -0.97 30.48
N GLN A 572 10.70 -1.69 29.90
CA GLN A 572 10.38 -3.03 30.39
C GLN A 572 11.59 -3.94 30.17
N SER A 573 12.09 -4.54 31.23
CA SER A 573 13.06 -5.63 31.12
C SER A 573 12.47 -6.75 30.26
N PRO A 574 13.25 -7.36 29.33
CA PRO A 574 12.75 -8.55 28.64
C PRO A 574 12.29 -9.53 29.73
N PRO A 575 11.11 -10.18 29.59
CA PRO A 575 10.67 -11.18 30.55
C PRO A 575 11.85 -12.12 30.73
N ALA A 576 12.35 -12.21 31.95
CA ALA A 576 13.39 -13.17 32.31
C ALA A 576 12.92 -14.48 31.68
N ASN A 577 13.74 -15.09 30.83
CA ASN A 577 13.44 -16.37 30.20
C ASN A 577 13.00 -17.28 31.34
N HIS A 578 11.71 -17.30 31.66
CA HIS A 578 11.10 -18.33 32.43
C HIS A 578 11.22 -19.57 31.51
N ARG A 579 12.42 -20.16 31.50
CA ARG A 579 12.52 -21.58 31.27
C ARG A 579 11.48 -22.16 32.22
N TRP A 580 10.35 -22.54 31.67
CA TRP A 580 9.40 -23.38 32.36
C TRP A 580 10.20 -24.61 32.79
N LYS A 581 10.78 -24.52 34.00
CA LYS A 581 11.15 -25.71 34.73
C LYS A 581 9.82 -26.38 34.99
N LEU A 582 9.46 -27.29 34.09
CA LEU A 582 8.45 -28.30 34.33
C LEU A 582 8.92 -29.01 35.62
N THR A 583 8.35 -28.58 36.73
CA THR A 583 8.40 -29.38 37.96
C THR A 583 7.80 -30.72 37.56
N GLN A 584 8.64 -31.76 37.66
CA GLN A 584 8.26 -33.14 37.49
C GLN A 584 7.24 -33.49 38.61
N GLU A 585 5.97 -33.27 38.35
CA GLU A 585 4.87 -33.99 39.02
C GLU A 585 3.67 -33.92 38.09
N GLY A 586 3.46 -35.05 37.42
CA GLY A 586 2.16 -35.52 36.95
C GLY A 586 1.59 -34.89 35.67
N SER A 587 2.10 -35.31 34.50
CA SER A 587 1.23 -35.72 33.36
C SER A 587 2.10 -36.30 32.25
N LYS A 588 1.91 -37.59 32.00
CA LYS A 588 2.44 -38.27 30.81
C LYS A 588 1.69 -37.73 29.58
N VAL A 589 2.38 -37.00 28.73
CA VAL A 589 1.95 -36.74 27.36
C VAL A 589 3.01 -37.32 26.44
N PHE A 590 2.53 -38.15 25.53
CA PHE A 590 3.26 -38.93 24.52
C PHE A 590 4.28 -38.05 23.77
N VAL A 591 5.56 -38.48 23.86
CA VAL A 591 6.61 -38.12 22.92
C VAL A 591 6.69 -39.27 21.93
N ARG A 592 6.54 -38.98 20.66
CA ARG A 592 6.96 -39.86 19.59
C ARG A 592 8.44 -39.64 19.40
N ASP A 593 9.19 -40.70 19.70
CA ASP A 593 10.55 -40.85 19.26
C ASP A 593 10.55 -41.17 17.76
N GLU A 594 11.24 -40.38 16.96
CA GLU A 594 11.76 -40.80 15.66
C GLU A 594 13.09 -40.09 15.43
N ASP A 595 14.09 -40.98 15.37
CA ASP A 595 15.37 -40.92 14.66
C ASP A 595 16.56 -40.17 15.29
N GLU A 596 17.35 -41.05 15.96
CA GLU A 596 18.78 -40.90 16.11
C GLU A 596 19.46 -41.04 14.73
N GLU A 597 20.33 -40.12 14.35
CA GLU A 597 21.54 -40.45 13.54
C GLU A 597 22.67 -39.44 13.81
N ASP A 598 23.70 -40.02 14.37
CA ASP A 598 25.13 -39.79 14.19
C ASP A 598 25.78 -38.43 14.41
N GLY A 599 26.65 -38.52 15.39
CA GLY A 599 27.55 -37.56 15.89
C GLY A 599 28.68 -37.13 14.97
N GLU A 600 29.25 -36.02 15.32
CA GLU A 600 30.69 -35.75 15.28
C GLU A 600 31.04 -34.65 16.27
N ASP A 601 32.03 -35.01 17.07
CA ASP A 601 32.64 -34.19 18.12
C ASP A 601 33.16 -32.85 17.61
N ARG A 602 32.77 -31.78 18.28
CA ARG A 602 33.58 -30.55 18.36
C ARG A 602 33.61 -30.07 19.80
N GLU A 603 34.77 -30.27 20.40
CA GLU A 603 35.22 -29.59 21.59
C GLU A 603 35.20 -28.08 21.35
N ASP A 604 34.23 -27.38 21.92
CA ASP A 604 34.27 -25.93 22.07
C ASP A 604 34.72 -25.59 23.49
N GLU A 605 35.89 -24.95 23.55
CA GLU A 605 36.51 -24.41 24.74
C GLU A 605 35.53 -23.50 25.49
N GLU A 606 35.17 -23.89 26.71
CA GLU A 606 34.51 -23.03 27.70
C GLU A 606 35.51 -21.96 28.14
N GLU A 607 35.49 -20.78 27.54
CA GLU A 607 35.95 -19.57 28.18
C GLU A 607 34.96 -19.19 29.29
N ALA A 608 35.29 -19.60 30.50
CA ALA A 608 34.64 -19.13 31.71
C ALA A 608 34.94 -17.64 31.89
N ALA A 609 34.07 -16.77 31.39
CA ALA A 609 34.01 -15.37 31.79
C ALA A 609 33.59 -15.33 33.26
N GLN A 610 34.55 -15.03 34.15
CA GLN A 610 34.30 -14.66 35.54
C GLN A 610 33.43 -13.39 35.54
N GLU A 611 32.13 -13.55 35.78
CA GLU A 611 31.28 -12.43 36.21
C GLU A 611 31.75 -12.02 37.60
N GLU A 612 32.53 -10.94 37.67
CA GLU A 612 32.76 -10.21 38.92
C GLU A 612 31.40 -9.74 39.46
N GLY A 613 30.99 -10.29 40.59
CA GLY A 613 29.75 -9.97 41.25
C GLY A 613 29.68 -8.50 41.63
N GLU A 614 28.87 -7.70 40.94
CA GLU A 614 28.49 -6.36 41.43
C GLU A 614 27.87 -6.46 42.85
N PRO A 615 28.23 -5.58 43.79
CA PRO A 615 27.69 -5.62 45.13
C PRO A 615 26.18 -5.37 45.10
N GLY A 616 25.40 -6.20 45.80
CA GLY A 616 23.93 -6.28 45.72
C GLY A 616 23.17 -4.96 45.95
N GLY A 617 23.79 -3.91 46.50
CA GLY A 617 23.20 -2.56 46.64
C GLY A 617 23.04 -1.81 45.32
N VAL A 618 23.95 -2.00 44.34
CA VAL A 618 23.88 -1.30 43.06
C VAL A 618 22.77 -1.86 42.16
N LYS A 619 22.44 -3.14 42.30
CA LYS A 619 21.31 -3.75 41.56
C LYS A 619 19.96 -3.23 42.08
N GLN A 620 19.81 -3.10 43.37
CA GLN A 620 18.57 -2.60 44.00
C GLN A 620 18.30 -1.12 43.64
N GLU A 621 19.30 -0.25 43.68
CA GLU A 621 19.17 1.17 43.29
C GLU A 621 18.86 1.31 41.77
N LYS A 622 19.39 0.46 40.92
CA LYS A 622 19.05 0.45 39.46
C LYS A 622 17.63 0.00 39.22
N GLU A 623 17.13 -1.01 39.94
CA GLU A 623 15.74 -1.50 39.79
C GLU A 623 14.73 -0.48 40.33
N GLU A 624 14.98 0.15 41.46
CA GLU A 624 14.13 1.21 42.05
C GLU A 624 14.05 2.43 41.14
N ASN A 625 15.15 2.87 40.53
CA ASN A 625 15.20 3.99 39.60
C ASN A 625 14.45 3.66 38.29
N GLN A 626 14.49 2.41 37.81
CA GLN A 626 13.77 1.95 36.64
C GLN A 626 12.25 1.89 36.89
N GLU A 627 11.82 1.43 38.08
CA GLU A 627 10.42 1.43 38.48
C GLU A 627 9.84 2.84 38.60
N GLU A 628 10.61 3.79 39.16
CA GLU A 628 10.20 5.20 39.24
C GLU A 628 10.04 5.83 37.85
N GLN A 629 10.99 5.61 36.93
CA GLN A 629 10.88 6.05 35.55
C GLN A 629 9.67 5.45 34.83
N MET A 630 9.41 4.17 35.03
CA MET A 630 8.25 3.52 34.46
C MET A 630 6.93 4.09 34.97
N ALA A 631 6.87 4.42 36.27
CA ALA A 631 5.68 5.04 36.87
C ALA A 631 5.43 6.45 36.29
N GLU A 632 6.50 7.24 36.10
CA GLU A 632 6.42 8.57 35.48
C GLU A 632 5.94 8.49 34.04
N VAL A 633 6.52 7.60 33.22
CA VAL A 633 6.14 7.41 31.82
C VAL A 633 4.68 6.90 31.73
N GLN A 634 4.25 6.03 32.64
CA GLN A 634 2.86 5.58 32.71
C GLN A 634 1.89 6.73 33.04
N ALA A 635 2.30 7.66 33.90
CA ALA A 635 1.51 8.86 34.18
C ALA A 635 1.38 9.75 32.94
N TRP A 636 2.44 9.91 32.14
CA TRP A 636 2.39 10.61 30.85
C TRP A 636 1.44 9.94 29.86
N ILE A 637 1.50 8.61 29.72
CA ILE A 637 0.56 7.85 28.86
C ILE A 637 -0.87 8.16 29.28
N ASN A 638 -1.18 8.05 30.57
CA ASN A 638 -2.53 8.27 31.09
C ASN A 638 -3.00 9.71 30.83
N ALA A 639 -2.13 10.71 30.99
CA ALA A 639 -2.44 12.11 30.74
C ALA A 639 -2.78 12.37 29.27
N VAL A 640 -1.94 11.87 28.34
CA VAL A 640 -2.13 12.05 26.90
C VAL A 640 -3.37 11.28 26.39
N GLU A 641 -3.59 10.05 26.86
CA GLU A 641 -4.80 9.28 26.55
C GLU A 641 -6.05 9.99 27.01
N THR A 642 -6.05 10.49 28.26
CA THR A 642 -7.19 11.21 28.82
C THR A 642 -7.50 12.45 28.00
N HIS A 643 -6.49 13.21 27.58
CA HIS A 643 -6.68 14.36 26.70
C HIS A 643 -7.36 13.97 25.38
N LEU A 644 -6.81 12.99 24.64
CA LEU A 644 -7.37 12.52 23.37
C LEU A 644 -8.80 11.98 23.52
N MET A 645 -9.07 11.26 24.60
CA MET A 645 -10.39 10.70 24.88
C MET A 645 -11.40 11.80 25.18
N ARG A 646 -11.02 12.82 25.97
CA ARG A 646 -11.88 13.98 26.27
C ARG A 646 -12.24 14.74 24.99
N GLU A 647 -11.26 15.00 24.11
CA GLU A 647 -11.50 15.64 22.82
C GLU A 647 -12.49 14.84 21.95
N ASN A 648 -12.35 13.52 21.93
CA ASN A 648 -13.29 12.67 21.20
C ASN A 648 -14.68 12.65 21.86
N MET A 649 -14.77 12.63 23.20
CA MET A 649 -16.06 12.74 23.91
C MET A 649 -16.79 14.02 23.56
N LYS A 650 -16.09 15.14 23.49
CA LYS A 650 -16.68 16.43 23.02
C LYS A 650 -17.25 16.33 21.61
N LYS A 651 -16.51 15.70 20.70
CA LYS A 651 -16.98 15.47 19.31
C LYS A 651 -18.23 14.59 19.28
N VAL A 652 -18.22 13.46 20.00
CA VAL A 652 -19.37 12.55 20.08
C VAL A 652 -20.59 13.24 20.66
N LEU A 653 -20.42 13.98 21.75
CA LEU A 653 -21.50 14.75 22.35
C LEU A 653 -22.02 15.87 21.43
N GLY A 654 -21.14 16.52 20.67
CA GLY A 654 -21.53 17.50 19.65
C GLY A 654 -22.41 16.88 18.56
N VAL A 655 -22.04 15.69 18.07
CA VAL A 655 -22.85 14.95 17.09
C VAL A 655 -24.19 14.53 17.70
N VAL A 656 -24.22 14.04 18.93
CA VAL A 656 -25.46 13.71 19.64
C VAL A 656 -26.34 14.96 19.78
N TYR A 657 -25.77 16.10 20.18
CA TYR A 657 -26.50 17.35 20.30
C TYR A 657 -27.17 17.79 19.00
N LEU A 658 -26.46 17.66 17.87
CA LEU A 658 -26.99 18.02 16.55
C LEU A 658 -28.14 17.09 16.08
N ASN A 659 -28.10 15.82 16.45
CA ASN A 659 -29.03 14.80 15.94
C ASN A 659 -30.19 14.44 16.88
N THR A 660 -30.19 14.89 18.14
CA THR A 660 -31.26 14.57 19.13
C THR A 660 -32.62 15.19 18.88
N TRP A 661 -32.75 16.03 17.85
CA TRP A 661 -34.06 16.50 17.41
C TRP A 661 -34.91 15.39 16.79
N ILE A 662 -34.27 14.34 16.27
CA ILE A 662 -34.91 13.28 15.49
C ILE A 662 -35.08 12.01 16.31
N ALA A 663 -34.19 11.75 17.29
CA ALA A 663 -34.20 10.52 18.08
C ALA A 663 -34.51 10.78 19.56
N GLN A 664 -35.60 10.19 20.04
CA GLN A 664 -35.95 10.23 21.45
C GLN A 664 -35.05 9.36 22.33
N ASN A 665 -34.35 8.41 21.75
CA ASN A 665 -33.40 7.49 22.42
C ASN A 665 -32.09 7.41 21.66
N THR A 666 -30.98 7.54 22.36
CA THR A 666 -29.65 7.23 21.82
C THR A 666 -29.03 6.09 22.61
N SER A 667 -28.32 5.22 21.93
CA SER A 667 -27.54 4.16 22.57
C SER A 667 -26.25 4.67 23.24
N ILE A 668 -25.85 5.92 22.97
CA ILE A 668 -24.65 6.53 23.53
C ILE A 668 -24.88 6.94 24.98
N PRO A 669 -23.97 6.65 25.92
CA PRO A 669 -24.12 6.94 27.36
C PRO A 669 -23.92 8.44 27.65
N THR A 670 -24.80 9.30 27.14
CA THR A 670 -24.69 10.76 27.12
C THR A 670 -24.56 11.37 28.52
N CYS A 671 -25.35 10.87 29.49
CA CYS A 671 -25.26 11.37 30.86
C CYS A 671 -23.90 11.09 31.49
N GLY A 672 -23.38 9.87 31.30
CA GLY A 672 -22.06 9.48 31.81
C GLY A 672 -20.93 10.29 31.19
N LEU A 673 -21.00 10.56 29.88
CA LEU A 673 -20.02 11.40 29.16
C LEU A 673 -20.03 12.83 29.69
N VAL A 674 -21.23 13.41 29.92
CA VAL A 674 -21.37 14.75 30.50
C VAL A 674 -20.80 14.81 31.91
N GLU A 675 -21.08 13.83 32.77
CA GLU A 675 -20.55 13.75 34.11
C GLU A 675 -19.03 13.57 34.12
N TYR A 676 -18.50 12.76 33.21
CA TYR A 676 -17.06 12.54 33.08
C TYR A 676 -16.32 13.81 32.64
N LEU A 677 -16.84 14.53 31.64
CA LEU A 677 -16.25 15.79 31.18
C LEU A 677 -16.37 16.90 32.24
N ALA A 678 -17.44 16.92 33.05
CA ALA A 678 -17.66 17.93 34.10
C ALA A 678 -16.66 17.82 35.27
N LYS A 679 -15.88 16.73 35.37
CA LYS A 679 -14.85 16.59 36.43
C LYS A 679 -13.67 17.57 36.25
N ASP A 680 -13.46 18.08 35.05
CA ASP A 680 -12.41 19.04 34.76
C ASP A 680 -13.01 20.44 34.59
N THR A 681 -12.81 21.28 35.59
CA THR A 681 -13.34 22.63 35.66
C THR A 681 -12.52 23.66 34.87
N ASN A 682 -11.35 23.26 34.34
CA ASN A 682 -10.48 24.18 33.61
C ASN A 682 -10.78 24.17 32.09
N ASP A 683 -11.59 23.24 31.61
CA ASP A 683 -11.96 23.12 30.19
C ASP A 683 -13.26 23.91 29.87
N ARG A 684 -13.10 25.19 29.55
CA ARG A 684 -14.22 26.10 29.18
C ARG A 684 -15.07 25.60 28.00
N ALA A 685 -14.44 24.91 27.04
CA ALA A 685 -15.17 24.35 25.88
C ALA A 685 -16.12 23.22 26.34
N SER A 686 -15.65 22.36 27.25
CA SER A 686 -16.48 21.34 27.88
C SER A 686 -17.64 21.96 28.68
N GLU A 687 -17.40 23.00 29.46
CA GLU A 687 -18.45 23.67 30.25
C GLU A 687 -19.58 24.21 29.36
N VAL A 688 -19.24 24.91 28.28
CA VAL A 688 -20.22 25.46 27.33
C VAL A 688 -21.01 24.32 26.66
N LEU A 689 -20.36 23.30 26.18
CA LEU A 689 -21.01 22.14 25.55
C LEU A 689 -21.94 21.42 26.54
N ILE A 690 -21.48 21.18 27.76
CA ILE A 690 -22.26 20.56 28.83
C ILE A 690 -23.51 21.40 29.15
N GLY A 691 -23.38 22.74 29.25
CA GLY A 691 -24.48 23.64 29.47
C GLY A 691 -25.56 23.52 28.37
N HIS A 692 -25.12 23.51 27.11
CA HIS A 692 -26.05 23.32 25.99
C HIS A 692 -26.76 21.96 26.02
N ILE A 693 -26.03 20.89 26.30
CA ILE A 693 -26.61 19.54 26.34
C ILE A 693 -27.57 19.39 27.51
N LYS A 694 -27.22 19.83 28.70
CA LYS A 694 -28.09 19.79 29.89
C LYS A 694 -29.37 20.54 29.67
N ASN A 695 -29.34 21.74 29.06
CA ASN A 695 -30.53 22.53 28.74
C ASN A 695 -31.46 21.85 27.74
N LYS A 696 -30.89 21.15 26.74
CA LYS A 696 -31.66 20.48 25.68
C LYS A 696 -32.24 19.13 26.12
N MET A 697 -31.48 18.39 26.97
CA MET A 697 -31.79 17.01 27.35
C MET A 697 -32.37 16.89 28.78
N ASN A 698 -32.96 17.89 29.30
CA ASN A 698 -33.33 18.14 30.72
C ASN A 698 -34.11 17.01 31.45
N LYS A 699 -34.53 15.94 30.77
CA LYS A 699 -35.26 14.82 31.36
C LYS A 699 -34.92 13.45 30.80
N GLN A 700 -33.95 13.34 29.91
CA GLN A 700 -33.58 12.06 29.27
C GLN A 700 -32.37 11.44 29.96
N THR A 701 -32.58 10.36 30.70
CA THR A 701 -31.52 9.53 31.27
C THR A 701 -31.27 8.34 30.34
N PHE A 702 -30.17 8.36 29.60
CA PHE A 702 -29.75 7.22 28.83
C PHE A 702 -28.89 6.33 29.71
N SER A 703 -29.50 5.37 30.40
CA SER A 703 -28.79 4.39 31.23
C SER A 703 -28.50 3.15 30.42
N GLU A 704 -27.25 2.82 30.31
CA GLU A 704 -26.77 1.52 29.81
C GLU A 704 -27.11 0.42 30.79
N ARG A 705 -27.51 -0.76 30.28
CA ARG A 705 -27.81 -1.94 31.10
C ARG A 705 -26.93 -3.11 30.69
N CYS A 706 -26.53 -3.88 31.69
CA CYS A 706 -25.76 -5.12 31.47
C CYS A 706 -26.65 -6.17 30.80
N SER A 707 -26.22 -6.73 29.67
CA SER A 707 -26.95 -7.75 28.92
C SER A 707 -27.16 -9.07 29.73
N LEU A 708 -26.24 -9.34 30.67
CA LEU A 708 -26.29 -10.56 31.48
C LEU A 708 -27.26 -10.47 32.67
N CYS A 709 -27.37 -9.32 33.32
CA CYS A 709 -28.12 -9.18 34.58
C CYS A 709 -29.08 -8.00 34.60
N GLN A 710 -29.21 -7.23 33.55
CA GLN A 710 -30.07 -6.05 33.41
C GLN A 710 -29.78 -4.91 34.43
N ALA A 711 -28.72 -5.04 35.22
CA ALA A 711 -28.29 -3.98 36.13
C ALA A 711 -27.74 -2.81 35.35
N VAL A 712 -27.87 -1.59 35.92
CA VAL A 712 -27.31 -0.37 35.31
C VAL A 712 -25.79 -0.45 35.24
N LEU A 713 -25.22 -0.05 34.12
CA LEU A 713 -23.78 0.10 33.91
C LEU A 713 -23.41 1.60 34.13
N PRO A 714 -22.80 1.95 35.26
CA PRO A 714 -22.38 3.32 35.50
C PRO A 714 -21.21 3.70 34.57
N PHE A 715 -21.10 5.00 34.23
CA PHE A 715 -19.98 5.51 33.49
C PHE A 715 -18.90 6.02 34.46
N THR A 716 -18.14 5.10 35.03
CA THR A 716 -17.05 5.43 35.97
C THR A 716 -15.72 5.58 35.28
N ASP A 717 -15.50 4.81 34.21
CA ASP A 717 -14.28 4.78 33.42
C ASP A 717 -14.61 4.72 31.93
N HIS A 718 -13.74 5.30 31.10
CA HIS A 718 -13.87 5.32 29.65
C HIS A 718 -13.38 4.04 28.96
N LYS A 719 -12.60 3.20 29.67
CA LYS A 719 -12.08 1.92 29.14
C LYS A 719 -12.98 0.75 29.49
N GLN A 720 -13.60 0.78 30.67
CA GLN A 720 -14.35 -0.35 31.22
C GLN A 720 -15.69 0.10 31.81
N ALA A 721 -16.65 -0.82 31.79
CA ALA A 721 -17.94 -0.67 32.44
C ALA A 721 -18.19 -1.89 33.33
N THR A 722 -18.36 -1.68 34.64
CA THR A 722 -18.64 -2.75 35.60
C THR A 722 -20.01 -2.54 36.24
N CYS A 723 -20.89 -3.53 36.17
CA CYS A 723 -22.19 -3.47 36.84
C CYS A 723 -22.07 -3.83 38.33
N LYS A 724 -23.10 -3.52 39.09
CA LYS A 724 -23.16 -3.87 40.53
C LYS A 724 -22.99 -5.37 40.87
N ASN A 725 -23.21 -6.23 39.89
CA ASN A 725 -23.09 -7.69 40.05
C ASN A 725 -21.69 -8.21 39.62
N GLY A 726 -20.73 -7.30 39.32
CA GLY A 726 -19.35 -7.65 38.99
C GLY A 726 -19.11 -8.01 37.51
N HIS A 727 -20.12 -7.97 36.63
CA HIS A 727 -19.88 -8.19 35.21
C HIS A 727 -19.15 -6.99 34.63
N MET A 728 -18.01 -7.25 33.96
CA MET A 728 -17.13 -6.24 33.38
C MET A 728 -17.18 -6.31 31.85
N TRP A 729 -17.30 -5.17 31.20
CA TRP A 729 -17.33 -4.99 29.76
C TRP A 729 -16.32 -3.95 29.32
N LEU A 730 -15.65 -4.17 28.20
CA LEU A 730 -14.82 -3.13 27.57
C LEU A 730 -15.71 -2.09 26.88
N ARG A 731 -15.31 -0.83 26.91
CA ARG A 731 -16.01 0.24 26.22
C ARG A 731 -15.52 0.45 24.79
N CYS A 732 -16.44 0.76 23.90
CA CYS A 732 -16.13 1.18 22.53
C CYS A 732 -15.35 2.50 22.56
N VAL A 733 -14.16 2.52 21.94
CA VAL A 733 -13.31 3.72 21.87
C VAL A 733 -13.92 4.87 21.05
N LEU A 734 -14.94 4.58 20.22
CA LEU A 734 -15.58 5.54 19.32
C LEU A 734 -16.89 6.09 19.88
N SER A 735 -17.75 5.25 20.46
CA SER A 735 -19.07 5.65 20.96
C SER A 735 -19.20 5.60 22.49
N TYR A 736 -18.20 5.07 23.18
CA TYR A 736 -18.15 4.88 24.64
C TYR A 736 -19.20 3.93 25.23
N GLN A 737 -19.99 3.26 24.38
CA GLN A 737 -20.88 2.20 24.80
C GLN A 737 -20.10 0.98 25.27
N ALA A 738 -20.68 0.21 26.19
CA ALA A 738 -20.14 -1.10 26.57
C ALA A 738 -20.28 -2.09 25.40
N CYS A 739 -19.19 -2.74 25.00
CA CYS A 739 -19.19 -3.78 23.99
C CYS A 739 -19.69 -5.09 24.61
N GLN A 740 -20.99 -5.34 24.53
CA GLN A 740 -21.66 -6.46 25.18
C GLN A 740 -21.90 -7.65 24.24
N THR A 741 -21.36 -7.59 23.03
CA THR A 741 -21.38 -8.67 22.03
C THR A 741 -20.00 -9.31 21.91
N LEU A 742 -19.92 -10.55 21.44
CA LEU A 742 -18.66 -11.22 21.16
C LEU A 742 -17.98 -10.71 19.89
N THR A 743 -18.72 -9.97 19.06
CA THR A 743 -18.22 -9.40 17.81
C THR A 743 -17.95 -7.92 18.00
N PHE A 744 -16.72 -7.53 17.75
CA PHE A 744 -16.26 -6.13 17.79
C PHE A 744 -15.13 -5.94 16.80
N ARG A 745 -14.90 -4.70 16.40
CA ARG A 745 -13.73 -4.33 15.63
C ARG A 745 -12.58 -3.98 16.56
N ARG A 746 -11.36 -4.28 16.13
CA ARG A 746 -10.15 -4.03 16.91
C ARG A 746 -9.22 -3.05 16.20
N CYS A 747 -8.57 -2.18 16.94
CA CYS A 747 -7.52 -1.32 16.41
C CYS A 747 -6.26 -2.15 16.09
N LEU A 748 -5.62 -1.85 14.96
CA LEU A 748 -4.41 -2.53 14.52
C LEU A 748 -3.19 -2.24 15.41
N LEU A 749 -3.10 -1.01 15.97
CA LEU A 749 -1.91 -0.54 16.68
C LEU A 749 -2.04 -0.62 18.20
N LEU A 750 -3.22 -0.36 18.77
CA LEU A 750 -3.39 -0.11 20.20
C LEU A 750 -4.31 -1.10 20.92
N ASP A 751 -4.76 -2.15 20.25
CA ASP A 751 -5.69 -3.16 20.78
C ASP A 751 -7.00 -2.61 21.37
N THR A 752 -7.36 -1.36 21.09
CA THR A 752 -8.64 -0.79 21.46
C THR A 752 -9.75 -1.41 20.64
N ILE A 753 -10.95 -1.51 21.22
CA ILE A 753 -12.10 -2.11 20.56
C ILE A 753 -13.19 -1.08 20.20
N ALA A 754 -13.94 -1.39 19.17
CA ALA A 754 -15.12 -0.63 18.79
C ALA A 754 -16.30 -1.57 18.48
N ARG A 755 -17.49 -1.19 18.90
CA ARG A 755 -18.73 -1.88 18.59
C ARG A 755 -18.95 -1.94 17.08
N LEU A 756 -19.50 -3.02 16.58
CA LEU A 756 -20.00 -3.08 15.20
C LEU A 756 -21.29 -2.24 15.07
N PRO A 757 -21.48 -1.53 13.94
CA PRO A 757 -22.76 -0.89 13.67
C PRO A 757 -23.85 -1.94 13.49
N GLU A 758 -25.01 -1.71 14.11
CA GLU A 758 -26.20 -2.54 13.95
C GLU A 758 -27.08 -2.02 12.81
N PRO A 759 -27.88 -2.87 12.16
CA PRO A 759 -28.80 -2.42 11.10
C PRO A 759 -29.74 -1.32 11.56
N GLU A 760 -30.17 -1.37 12.82
CA GLU A 760 -31.12 -0.46 13.46
C GLU A 760 -30.48 0.87 13.91
N ASP A 761 -29.14 0.94 13.94
CA ASP A 761 -28.46 2.18 14.31
C ASP A 761 -28.77 3.29 13.30
N PRO A 762 -29.09 4.52 13.79
CA PRO A 762 -29.20 5.68 12.92
C PRO A 762 -27.92 5.94 12.13
N GLU A 763 -28.02 6.52 10.94
CA GLU A 763 -26.88 6.77 10.06
C GLU A 763 -25.76 7.61 10.72
N TRP A 764 -26.10 8.55 11.58
CA TRP A 764 -25.13 9.34 12.31
C TRP A 764 -24.33 8.51 13.35
N ILE A 765 -24.93 7.49 13.98
CA ILE A 765 -24.22 6.53 14.85
C ILE A 765 -23.34 5.62 14.01
N LYS A 766 -23.82 5.12 12.87
CA LYS A 766 -23.01 4.32 11.94
C LYS A 766 -21.78 5.08 11.50
N LYS A 767 -21.90 6.39 11.19
CA LYS A 767 -20.74 7.26 10.88
C LYS A 767 -19.74 7.37 12.02
N ILE A 768 -20.20 7.51 13.27
CA ILE A 768 -19.30 7.51 14.45
C ILE A 768 -18.56 6.16 14.52
N LEU A 769 -19.29 5.07 14.38
CA LEU A 769 -18.72 3.72 14.49
C LEU A 769 -17.80 3.34 13.33
N GLN A 770 -17.92 3.97 12.18
CA GLN A 770 -17.04 3.77 11.02
C GLN A 770 -15.73 4.57 11.10
N ALA A 771 -15.61 5.50 12.04
CA ALA A 771 -14.40 6.29 12.22
C ALA A 771 -13.17 5.43 12.56
N PRO A 772 -11.96 5.90 12.27
CA PRO A 772 -10.73 5.26 12.70
C PRO A 772 -10.54 5.38 14.23
N CYS A 773 -9.58 4.64 14.77
CA CYS A 773 -9.25 4.68 16.19
C CYS A 773 -8.92 6.08 16.68
N THR A 774 -9.54 6.52 17.77
CA THR A 774 -9.35 7.86 18.34
C THR A 774 -7.91 8.12 18.78
N LEU A 775 -7.22 7.08 19.30
CA LEU A 775 -5.90 7.21 19.90
C LEU A 775 -4.73 7.14 18.90
N CYS A 776 -4.90 6.50 17.74
CA CYS A 776 -3.83 6.31 16.77
C CYS A 776 -4.22 6.53 15.31
N ASP A 777 -5.51 6.81 15.05
CA ASP A 777 -6.04 7.04 13.71
C ASP A 777 -5.91 5.84 12.74
N SER A 778 -5.65 4.65 13.26
CA SER A 778 -5.62 3.45 12.44
C SER A 778 -7.03 2.93 12.15
N PRO A 779 -7.25 2.27 11.00
CA PRO A 779 -8.50 1.61 10.72
C PRO A 779 -8.87 0.60 11.82
N MET A 780 -10.15 0.51 12.14
CA MET A 780 -10.69 -0.51 13.03
C MET A 780 -11.14 -1.71 12.17
N ILE A 781 -10.63 -2.90 12.44
CA ILE A 781 -10.89 -4.12 11.67
C ILE A 781 -11.76 -5.09 12.47
#